data_9304560cf280799269de72f2957e3136
#
_entry.id   9304560cf280799269de72f2957e3136
#
_cell.length_a   1.000
_cell.length_b   1.000
_cell.length_c   1.000
_cell.angle_alpha   90.00
_cell.angle_beta   90.00
_cell.angle_gamma   90.00
#
_symmetry.space_group_name_H-M   'P 1'
#
loop_
_entity.id
_entity.type
_entity.pdbx_description
1 polymer ?
#
loop_
_entity_poly.entity_id
_entity_poly.type
_entity_poly.pdbx_seq_one_letter_code
_entity_poly.pdbx_strand_id
1 'polypeptide(L)'
;MLRCIEMGVLLAIFSLGQGHNLSSSFNLTRYRQMPPLYDLDDYDLCLDNHSGTYCLVYVEILPNASSALWHQIDEVSKDSKHRFRHDHVFRGVCLESCKQSINNISEFREYEKDEILDKELISYYDKVHHRQETNSERALLHKKVVNSCLNYKFGEKFSLRVQNLIEYCVSSSDKDFKLDWVDFTFYGILVVIILTTLCSSFLDYRMSRMSSQKSENFYRKPPKSRGKRLLTSFSMVRNYHRLVEPYNSDFSRDVSFFDGFRVIGVFIVILGHTLMVYMTVPIENPEFFEQFLFRFETSIFQNGSLVIQIFFVISGFLLYVKFTKRQLIEPKTGTFQCIAVYFRVFFYRYFRLLPSLLALILFNGTLLVRLQDGPFWLHLTEAERVFCRSNWWKNVFFVTNHMLEDSCSHQTWYLGADMQLFELFLIVIIITKKHPKLTRGIYATLFALAFAVPAVLTYALQLDGIYHIRPETYRYLYFRHSDTFYQMYPPFYTNLGGYLFGFLCGHFYLRHRSGKVELLGHLKYGLTMWLLVLATLGVLFSGYIFIRLDFAKPSLWLALYAGIHKILWVVICAGFVILMSCKVGGMAYDFCTLPVFRPLARISFQSFLWHIVVLRTAVGYFRQPVYISSFYLMCNVLSVFLLTQLVAALFAVLLEYPFVEVLRCLIKPVKGQEENVPEIQMKPAQSAV
;
A
#
# COMPACT_ATOMS: atom_id res chain seq x y z
N MET A 1 32.21 -3.88 -15.05
CA MET A 1 32.15 -2.61 -14.31
C MET A 1 30.76 -2.34 -13.72
N LEU A 2 29.67 -2.47 -14.45
CA LEU A 2 28.31 -2.22 -13.92
C LEU A 2 27.78 -3.29 -12.93
N ARG A 3 28.15 -4.57 -13.05
CA ARG A 3 27.88 -5.57 -11.99
C ARG A 3 28.54 -5.23 -10.65
N CYS A 4 29.67 -4.51 -10.68
CA CYS A 4 30.31 -3.98 -9.47
C CYS A 4 29.56 -2.77 -8.90
N ILE A 5 28.90 -1.97 -9.74
CA ILE A 5 28.11 -0.81 -9.31
C ILE A 5 26.75 -1.26 -8.74
N GLU A 6 26.10 -2.26 -9.33
CA GLU A 6 24.86 -2.87 -8.79
C GLU A 6 25.12 -3.60 -7.48
N MET A 7 26.20 -4.36 -7.38
CA MET A 7 26.67 -4.93 -6.11
C MET A 7 27.15 -3.84 -5.15
N GLY A 8 27.75 -2.76 -5.66
CA GLY A 8 28.17 -1.60 -4.87
C GLY A 8 27.00 -0.79 -4.31
N VAL A 9 25.91 -0.62 -5.04
CA VAL A 9 24.68 0.02 -4.55
C VAL A 9 23.95 -0.88 -3.53
N LEU A 10 23.87 -2.19 -3.78
CA LEU A 10 23.36 -3.14 -2.79
C LEU A 10 24.26 -3.25 -1.58
N LEU A 11 25.58 -3.27 -1.75
CA LEU A 11 26.55 -3.26 -0.65
C LEU A 11 26.63 -1.89 0.04
N ALA A 12 26.41 -0.78 -0.66
CA ALA A 12 26.28 0.55 -0.05
C ALA A 12 25.01 0.63 0.79
N ILE A 13 23.88 0.10 0.34
CA ILE A 13 22.68 -0.06 1.16
C ILE A 13 22.95 -0.96 2.37
N PHE A 14 23.76 -2.00 2.23
CA PHE A 14 24.19 -2.89 3.32
C PHE A 14 25.25 -2.25 4.24
N SER A 15 26.21 -1.51 3.70
CA SER A 15 27.28 -0.86 4.47
C SER A 15 26.83 0.43 5.17
N LEU A 16 25.75 1.06 4.71
CA LEU A 16 25.09 2.19 5.38
C LEU A 16 24.53 1.84 6.77
N GLY A 17 24.50 0.55 7.12
CA GLY A 17 24.16 0.09 8.48
C GLY A 17 25.26 0.20 9.52
N GLN A 18 26.51 0.50 9.17
CA GLN A 18 27.67 0.55 10.08
C GLN A 18 28.31 1.94 10.24
N GLY A 19 27.73 2.99 9.68
CA GLY A 19 28.27 4.35 9.80
C GLY A 19 28.14 4.89 11.22
N HIS A 20 29.16 4.72 12.03
CA HIS A 20 29.42 5.53 13.20
C HIS A 20 29.60 6.98 12.75
N ASN A 21 28.56 7.80 12.96
CA ASN A 21 28.66 9.20 13.39
C ASN A 21 27.22 9.68 13.67
N LEU A 22 26.75 9.33 14.85
CA LEU A 22 25.64 10.02 15.50
C LEU A 22 25.96 11.51 15.54
N SER A 23 25.02 12.36 15.17
CA SER A 23 25.09 13.78 15.44
C SER A 23 25.47 13.96 16.91
N SER A 24 26.42 14.81 17.20
CA SER A 24 27.09 15.01 18.52
C SER A 24 26.15 15.38 19.68
N SER A 25 24.83 15.25 19.57
CA SER A 25 23.83 15.61 20.57
C SER A 25 22.94 14.48 21.08
N PHE A 26 22.99 13.26 20.49
CA PHE A 26 22.15 12.15 20.97
C PHE A 26 22.85 11.34 22.06
N ASN A 27 22.42 11.55 23.32
CA ASN A 27 22.94 10.81 24.46
C ASN A 27 22.08 9.57 24.74
N LEU A 28 22.52 8.41 24.25
CA LEU A 28 21.80 7.14 24.38
C LEU A 28 21.61 6.73 25.85
N THR A 29 22.59 7.03 26.72
CA THR A 29 22.49 6.70 28.15
C THR A 29 21.37 7.49 28.82
N ARG A 30 21.29 8.79 28.53
CA ARG A 30 20.21 9.66 28.99
C ARG A 30 18.86 9.21 28.40
N TYR A 31 18.81 8.86 27.11
CA TYR A 31 17.60 8.39 26.43
C TYR A 31 17.03 7.12 27.09
N ARG A 32 17.87 6.15 27.41
CA ARG A 32 17.46 4.89 28.03
C ARG A 32 17.05 4.99 29.50
N GLN A 33 17.21 6.15 30.15
CA GLN A 33 16.65 6.43 31.47
C GLN A 33 15.15 6.69 31.45
N MET A 34 14.59 7.08 30.29
CA MET A 34 13.16 7.28 30.12
C MET A 34 12.40 5.94 30.20
N PRO A 35 11.11 5.96 30.59
CA PRO A 35 10.26 4.79 30.48
C PRO A 35 10.25 4.28 29.03
N PRO A 36 10.38 2.95 28.79
CA PRO A 36 10.31 2.39 27.45
C PRO A 36 8.93 2.68 26.82
N LEU A 37 8.89 2.87 25.50
CA LEU A 37 7.62 3.09 24.79
C LEU A 37 6.67 1.91 24.92
N TYR A 38 7.21 0.70 24.95
CA TYR A 38 6.48 -0.54 25.08
C TYR A 38 7.07 -1.39 26.22
N ASP A 39 6.21 -1.91 27.09
CA ASP A 39 6.58 -2.81 28.16
C ASP A 39 5.41 -3.78 28.39
N LEU A 40 5.66 -5.07 28.14
CA LEU A 40 4.62 -6.09 28.06
C LEU A 40 4.90 -7.17 29.10
N ASP A 41 3.94 -7.40 30.01
CA ASP A 41 3.93 -8.60 30.83
C ASP A 41 3.82 -9.84 29.92
N ASP A 42 4.23 -11.01 30.39
CA ASP A 42 4.17 -12.25 29.61
C ASP A 42 2.72 -12.62 29.29
N TYR A 43 2.38 -12.54 27.98
CA TYR A 43 1.03 -12.76 27.48
C TYR A 43 0.59 -14.20 27.62
N ASP A 44 1.46 -15.14 27.21
CA ASP A 44 1.14 -16.56 27.18
C ASP A 44 1.04 -17.11 28.60
N LEU A 45 1.98 -16.75 29.49
CA LEU A 45 1.94 -17.14 30.89
C LEU A 45 0.70 -16.56 31.62
N CYS A 46 0.30 -15.33 31.29
CA CYS A 46 -0.89 -14.71 31.86
C CYS A 46 -2.16 -15.46 31.50
N LEU A 47 -2.31 -15.90 30.24
CA LEU A 47 -3.51 -16.57 29.73
C LEU A 47 -3.50 -18.09 29.93
N ASP A 48 -2.37 -18.72 30.29
CA ASP A 48 -2.31 -20.12 30.68
C ASP A 48 -3.07 -20.37 31.99
N ASN A 49 -3.19 -19.38 32.84
CA ASN A 49 -4.00 -19.44 34.04
C ASN A 49 -5.50 -19.36 33.69
N HIS A 50 -6.33 -20.27 34.18
CA HIS A 50 -7.77 -20.35 33.90
C HIS A 50 -8.58 -19.09 34.20
N SER A 51 -8.09 -18.21 35.05
CA SER A 51 -8.69 -16.91 35.37
C SER A 51 -7.89 -15.73 34.80
N GLY A 52 -6.86 -16.01 34.01
CA GLY A 52 -5.95 -15.00 33.50
C GLY A 52 -6.65 -13.97 32.59
N THR A 53 -6.36 -12.72 32.84
CA THR A 53 -6.85 -11.60 32.01
C THR A 53 -5.69 -10.67 31.68
N TYR A 54 -5.48 -10.47 30.39
CA TYR A 54 -4.44 -9.61 29.87
C TYR A 54 -5.04 -8.36 29.21
N CYS A 55 -4.60 -7.17 29.60
CA CYS A 55 -5.07 -5.90 29.07
C CYS A 55 -3.96 -5.16 28.34
N LEU A 56 -4.23 -4.66 27.12
CA LEU A 56 -3.41 -3.65 26.45
C LEU A 56 -3.87 -2.27 26.88
N VAL A 57 -2.93 -1.47 27.36
CA VAL A 57 -3.19 -0.20 28.02
C VAL A 57 -2.35 0.90 27.39
N TYR A 58 -3.02 1.94 26.92
CA TYR A 58 -2.40 3.20 26.55
C TYR A 58 -2.23 4.07 27.79
N VAL A 59 -1.06 4.65 27.97
CA VAL A 59 -0.65 5.36 29.18
C VAL A 59 -0.06 6.71 28.82
N GLU A 60 -0.55 7.77 29.46
CA GLU A 60 0.00 9.12 29.39
C GLU A 60 0.70 9.45 30.70
N ILE A 61 1.95 9.90 30.60
CA ILE A 61 2.74 10.33 31.76
C ILE A 61 2.37 11.75 32.12
N LEU A 62 1.96 11.96 33.38
CA LEU A 62 1.50 13.27 33.82
C LEU A 62 2.67 14.24 34.10
N PRO A 63 2.51 15.54 33.78
CA PRO A 63 3.51 16.57 34.03
C PRO A 63 3.94 16.61 35.50
N ASN A 64 5.26 16.67 35.73
CA ASN A 64 5.84 16.85 37.05
C ASN A 64 6.98 17.88 36.98
N ALA A 65 6.69 19.14 37.29
CA ALA A 65 7.65 20.23 37.22
C ALA A 65 8.89 20.07 38.11
N SER A 66 8.84 19.23 39.17
CA SER A 66 9.97 18.95 40.06
C SER A 66 10.86 17.80 39.57
N SER A 67 10.46 17.04 38.58
CA SER A 67 11.17 15.88 38.07
C SER A 67 12.09 16.22 36.91
N ALA A 68 13.40 16.01 37.08
CA ALA A 68 14.36 16.14 35.97
C ALA A 68 14.09 15.14 34.83
N LEU A 69 13.58 13.96 35.17
CA LEU A 69 13.21 12.94 34.19
C LEU A 69 11.99 13.39 33.35
N TRP A 70 10.99 14.03 34.00
CA TRP A 70 9.86 14.60 33.26
C TRP A 70 10.31 15.68 32.26
N HIS A 71 11.17 16.60 32.67
CA HIS A 71 11.67 17.63 31.75
C HIS A 71 12.37 17.01 30.54
N GLN A 72 13.09 15.91 30.71
CA GLN A 72 13.71 15.20 29.62
C GLN A 72 12.67 14.54 28.69
N ILE A 73 11.63 13.90 29.23
CA ILE A 73 10.54 13.28 28.47
C ILE A 73 9.80 14.37 27.68
N ASP A 74 9.47 15.50 28.29
CA ASP A 74 8.77 16.61 27.67
C ASP A 74 9.60 17.25 26.53
N GLU A 75 10.91 17.46 26.74
CA GLU A 75 11.84 17.94 25.72
C GLU A 75 11.86 17.03 24.48
N VAL A 76 11.97 15.72 24.70
CA VAL A 76 11.98 14.73 23.60
C VAL A 76 10.63 14.65 22.92
N SER A 77 9.52 14.67 23.66
CA SER A 77 8.17 14.55 23.14
C SER A 77 7.70 15.78 22.32
N LYS A 78 8.26 16.97 22.59
CA LYS A 78 8.00 18.20 21.83
C LYS A 78 8.53 18.14 20.40
N ASP A 79 9.59 17.37 20.15
CA ASP A 79 10.11 17.17 18.78
C ASP A 79 9.28 16.13 17.99
N SER A 80 8.00 16.41 17.82
CA SER A 80 7.05 15.54 17.11
C SER A 80 7.38 15.33 15.62
N LYS A 81 8.31 16.09 15.06
CA LYS A 81 8.79 15.94 13.69
C LYS A 81 9.71 14.73 13.54
N HIS A 82 10.58 14.49 14.53
CA HIS A 82 11.65 13.51 14.43
C HIS A 82 11.50 12.33 15.39
N ARG A 83 10.67 12.46 16.43
CA ARG A 83 10.63 11.53 17.54
C ARG A 83 9.22 11.03 17.82
N PHE A 84 9.17 9.89 18.51
CA PHE A 84 7.94 9.45 19.17
C PHE A 84 7.63 10.36 20.35
N ARG A 85 6.37 10.42 20.75
CA ARG A 85 5.97 11.02 22.00
C ARG A 85 6.29 10.04 23.14
N HIS A 86 7.33 10.35 23.90
CA HIS A 86 7.80 9.53 25.04
C HIS A 86 6.97 9.73 26.31
N ASP A 87 6.12 10.75 26.33
CA ASP A 87 5.09 10.93 27.34
C ASP A 87 3.87 10.01 27.12
N HIS A 88 3.77 9.36 25.97
CA HIS A 88 2.76 8.37 25.60
C HIS A 88 3.40 6.99 25.45
N VAL A 89 2.94 6.01 26.22
CA VAL A 89 3.54 4.67 26.23
C VAL A 89 2.46 3.59 26.22
N PHE A 90 2.79 2.40 25.75
CA PHE A 90 1.93 1.23 25.82
C PHE A 90 2.39 0.24 26.88
N ARG A 91 1.45 -0.35 27.60
CA ARG A 91 1.68 -1.38 28.60
C ARG A 91 0.79 -2.58 28.35
N GLY A 92 1.39 -3.76 28.35
CA GLY A 92 0.65 -5.00 28.43
C GLY A 92 0.59 -5.45 29.88
N VAL A 93 -0.58 -5.57 30.44
CA VAL A 93 -0.77 -5.77 31.89
C VAL A 93 -1.50 -7.08 32.15
N CYS A 94 -0.86 -8.01 32.85
CA CYS A 94 -1.51 -9.17 33.44
C CYS A 94 -2.18 -8.79 34.74
N LEU A 95 -3.52 -8.89 34.81
CA LEU A 95 -4.29 -8.44 36.00
C LEU A 95 -3.95 -9.20 37.27
N GLU A 96 -3.64 -10.47 37.18
CA GLU A 96 -3.30 -11.30 38.33
C GLU A 96 -2.00 -10.84 38.96
N SER A 97 -0.93 -10.63 38.17
CA SER A 97 0.34 -10.08 38.62
C SER A 97 0.16 -8.68 39.21
N CYS A 98 -0.70 -7.89 38.57
CA CYS A 98 -1.02 -6.55 39.02
C CYS A 98 -1.69 -6.53 40.41
N LYS A 99 -2.70 -7.38 40.64
CA LYS A 99 -3.37 -7.55 41.93
C LYS A 99 -2.42 -7.99 43.03
N GLN A 100 -1.53 -8.94 42.74
CA GLN A 100 -0.51 -9.40 43.69
C GLN A 100 0.43 -8.26 44.12
N SER A 101 0.84 -7.43 43.14
CA SER A 101 1.70 -6.26 43.43
C SER A 101 1.02 -5.24 44.34
N ILE A 102 -0.29 -5.01 44.17
CA ILE A 102 -1.06 -4.03 44.98
C ILE A 102 -1.44 -4.58 46.34
N ASN A 103 -1.81 -5.87 46.46
CA ASN A 103 -2.20 -6.47 47.75
C ASN A 103 -1.10 -6.44 48.82
N ASN A 104 0.14 -6.28 48.39
CA ASN A 104 1.30 -6.13 49.30
C ASN A 104 1.49 -4.69 49.82
N ILE A 105 0.61 -3.74 49.43
CA ILE A 105 0.77 -2.33 49.78
C ILE A 105 -0.34 -1.91 50.76
N SER A 106 0.08 -1.41 51.94
CA SER A 106 -0.84 -0.98 53.01
C SER A 106 -1.54 0.36 52.76
N GLU A 107 -1.17 1.13 51.73
CA GLU A 107 -1.79 2.41 51.38
C GLU A 107 -2.30 2.40 49.93
N PHE A 108 -3.58 2.12 49.78
CA PHE A 108 -4.29 2.27 48.50
C PHE A 108 -4.76 3.73 48.35
N ARG A 109 -4.02 4.55 47.59
CA ARG A 109 -4.47 5.88 47.22
C ARG A 109 -5.35 5.80 45.98
N GLU A 110 -6.59 6.19 46.11
CA GLU A 110 -7.50 6.37 44.95
C GLU A 110 -7.04 7.61 44.19
N TYR A 111 -6.55 7.40 42.96
CA TYR A 111 -6.16 8.50 42.07
C TYR A 111 -7.40 8.99 41.34
N GLU A 112 -7.90 10.18 41.72
CA GLU A 112 -9.02 10.85 41.06
C GLU A 112 -8.67 11.33 39.64
N LYS A 113 -9.72 11.52 38.86
CA LYS A 113 -9.71 11.89 37.44
C LYS A 113 -9.01 13.21 37.18
N ASP A 114 -8.00 13.18 36.29
CA ASP A 114 -7.58 14.35 35.54
C ASP A 114 -7.95 14.14 34.05
N GLU A 115 -8.50 15.17 33.40
CA GLU A 115 -9.00 15.14 32.03
C GLU A 115 -7.88 15.33 30.97
N ILE A 116 -6.71 14.69 31.13
CA ILE A 116 -5.55 14.95 30.28
C ILE A 116 -5.46 13.99 29.08
N LEU A 117 -6.21 12.89 29.09
CA LEU A 117 -6.17 11.90 28.00
C LEU A 117 -6.60 12.48 26.66
N ASP A 118 -5.87 12.12 25.60
CA ASP A 118 -6.16 12.51 24.22
C ASP A 118 -7.61 12.15 23.83
N LYS A 119 -8.47 13.17 23.72
CA LYS A 119 -9.91 12.99 23.41
C LYS A 119 -10.16 12.37 22.04
N GLU A 120 -9.28 12.63 21.07
CA GLU A 120 -9.40 12.06 19.72
C GLU A 120 -9.04 10.57 19.73
N LEU A 121 -8.03 10.20 20.49
CA LEU A 121 -7.64 8.81 20.67
C LEU A 121 -8.71 8.03 21.43
N ILE A 122 -9.27 8.59 22.49
CA ILE A 122 -10.41 8.00 23.20
C ILE A 122 -11.57 7.76 22.24
N SER A 123 -11.97 8.79 21.48
CA SER A 123 -13.05 8.67 20.49
C SER A 123 -12.76 7.63 19.41
N TYR A 124 -11.50 7.44 19.03
CA TYR A 124 -11.10 6.41 18.08
C TYR A 124 -11.24 5.02 18.68
N TYR A 125 -10.69 4.79 19.87
CA TYR A 125 -10.79 3.49 20.53
C TYR A 125 -12.22 3.12 20.86
N ASP A 126 -13.05 4.09 21.26
CA ASP A 126 -14.48 3.89 21.44
C ASP A 126 -15.17 3.40 20.14
N LYS A 127 -14.87 3.99 19.00
CA LYS A 127 -15.40 3.54 17.70
C LYS A 127 -14.98 2.12 17.36
N VAL A 128 -13.73 1.75 17.66
CA VAL A 128 -13.15 0.45 17.30
C VAL A 128 -13.59 -0.65 18.25
N HIS A 129 -13.60 -0.39 19.56
CA HIS A 129 -13.82 -1.43 20.59
C HIS A 129 -15.24 -1.42 21.20
N HIS A 130 -15.99 -0.35 21.02
CA HIS A 130 -17.34 -0.21 21.63
C HIS A 130 -18.38 -1.21 21.08
N ARG A 131 -18.15 -1.83 19.95
CA ARG A 131 -19.02 -2.89 19.41
C ARG A 131 -18.82 -4.26 20.07
N GLN A 132 -17.81 -4.41 20.90
CA GLN A 132 -17.65 -5.55 21.81
C GLN A 132 -18.13 -5.12 23.20
N GLU A 133 -19.41 -5.28 23.48
CA GLU A 133 -20.01 -4.99 24.79
C GLU A 133 -19.17 -5.57 25.94
N THR A 134 -18.65 -6.78 25.76
CA THR A 134 -17.76 -7.47 26.71
C THR A 134 -16.44 -6.74 26.97
N ASN A 135 -15.86 -6.07 26.00
CA ASN A 135 -14.59 -5.35 26.19
C ASN A 135 -14.77 -4.01 26.90
N SER A 136 -15.85 -3.30 26.59
CA SER A 136 -16.20 -2.05 27.29
C SER A 136 -16.50 -2.28 28.76
N GLU A 137 -17.29 -3.30 29.09
CA GLU A 137 -17.59 -3.68 30.48
C GLU A 137 -16.33 -4.13 31.23
N ARG A 138 -15.47 -4.92 30.62
CA ARG A 138 -14.19 -5.36 31.22
C ARG A 138 -13.23 -4.21 31.43
N ALA A 139 -13.10 -3.32 30.45
CA ALA A 139 -12.25 -2.14 30.59
C ALA A 139 -12.67 -1.29 31.77
N LEU A 140 -14.00 -1.08 31.97
CA LEU A 140 -14.52 -0.37 33.12
C LEU A 140 -14.31 -1.13 34.43
N LEU A 141 -14.52 -2.45 34.44
CA LEU A 141 -14.33 -3.30 35.64
C LEU A 141 -12.88 -3.28 36.12
N HIS A 142 -11.90 -3.32 35.21
CA HIS A 142 -10.49 -3.43 35.56
C HIS A 142 -9.76 -2.09 35.65
N LYS A 143 -10.40 -0.98 35.27
CA LYS A 143 -9.79 0.36 35.21
C LYS A 143 -9.12 0.77 36.52
N LYS A 144 -9.79 0.60 37.66
CA LYS A 144 -9.25 0.98 38.98
C LYS A 144 -7.97 0.18 39.31
N VAL A 145 -8.01 -1.14 39.10
CA VAL A 145 -6.87 -2.03 39.38
C VAL A 145 -5.67 -1.68 38.51
N VAL A 146 -5.90 -1.52 37.20
CA VAL A 146 -4.85 -1.17 36.24
C VAL A 146 -4.25 0.19 36.56
N ASN A 147 -5.08 1.19 36.84
CA ASN A 147 -4.62 2.54 37.16
C ASN A 147 -3.73 2.55 38.43
N SER A 148 -4.15 1.88 39.49
CA SER A 148 -3.38 1.80 40.72
C SER A 148 -2.06 1.06 40.53
N CYS A 149 -2.07 -0.06 39.80
CA CYS A 149 -0.89 -0.83 39.51
C CYS A 149 0.14 -0.05 38.68
N LEU A 150 -0.32 0.62 37.62
CA LEU A 150 0.58 1.40 36.77
C LEU A 150 1.17 2.60 37.54
N ASN A 151 0.37 3.31 38.32
CA ASN A 151 0.85 4.40 39.16
C ASN A 151 1.86 3.92 40.22
N TYR A 152 1.64 2.72 40.78
CA TYR A 152 2.64 2.12 41.67
C TYR A 152 3.94 1.81 40.93
N LYS A 153 3.91 1.06 39.83
CA LYS A 153 5.09 0.71 39.00
C LYS A 153 5.85 1.97 38.53
N PHE A 154 5.14 3.01 38.07
CA PHE A 154 5.74 4.26 37.62
C PHE A 154 6.26 5.13 38.77
N GLY A 155 5.56 5.15 39.89
CA GLY A 155 5.97 5.86 41.09
C GLY A 155 7.25 5.29 41.68
N GLU A 156 7.34 3.95 41.83
CA GLU A 156 8.49 3.25 42.36
C GLU A 156 9.73 3.39 41.45
N LYS A 157 9.58 3.13 40.16
CA LYS A 157 10.72 3.06 39.25
C LYS A 157 11.15 4.43 38.69
N PHE A 158 10.21 5.35 38.46
CA PHE A 158 10.50 6.61 37.80
C PHE A 158 10.10 7.85 38.59
N SER A 159 9.45 7.70 39.74
CA SER A 159 8.87 8.82 40.53
C SER A 159 7.91 9.70 39.72
N LEU A 160 7.15 9.10 38.80
CA LEU A 160 6.20 9.73 37.92
C LEU A 160 4.78 9.21 38.14
N ARG A 161 3.78 10.03 37.80
CA ARG A 161 2.37 9.64 37.80
C ARG A 161 1.90 9.44 36.37
N VAL A 162 0.86 8.59 36.19
CA VAL A 162 0.31 8.27 34.89
C VAL A 162 -1.22 8.25 34.91
N GLN A 163 -1.80 8.59 33.77
CA GLN A 163 -3.18 8.25 33.44
C GLN A 163 -3.19 7.19 32.34
N ASN A 164 -4.29 6.43 32.27
CA ASN A 164 -4.36 5.33 31.32
C ASN A 164 -5.74 5.15 30.73
N LEU A 165 -5.75 4.57 29.52
CA LEU A 165 -6.93 4.10 28.80
C LEU A 165 -6.70 2.61 28.47
N ILE A 166 -7.56 1.74 28.95
CA ILE A 166 -7.53 0.33 28.54
C ILE A 166 -8.09 0.26 27.12
N GLU A 167 -7.25 -0.17 26.18
CA GLU A 167 -7.67 -0.34 24.80
C GLU A 167 -8.56 -1.58 24.67
N TYR A 168 -8.13 -2.72 25.22
CA TYR A 168 -8.91 -3.95 25.32
C TYR A 168 -8.31 -4.89 26.38
N CYS A 169 -9.15 -5.85 26.81
CA CYS A 169 -8.71 -6.96 27.64
C CYS A 169 -9.12 -8.29 27.00
N VAL A 170 -8.23 -9.28 27.06
CA VAL A 170 -8.44 -10.66 26.63
C VAL A 170 -8.38 -11.56 27.85
N SER A 171 -9.33 -12.47 27.98
CA SER A 171 -9.36 -13.48 29.06
C SER A 171 -9.13 -14.87 28.49
N SER A 172 -8.52 -15.76 29.30
CA SER A 172 -8.35 -17.19 28.98
C SER A 172 -9.68 -17.90 28.64
N SER A 173 -10.82 -17.36 29.10
CA SER A 173 -12.14 -17.86 28.77
C SER A 173 -12.68 -17.39 27.40
N ASP A 174 -12.04 -16.38 26.77
CA ASP A 174 -12.49 -15.82 25.48
C ASP A 174 -11.86 -16.60 24.31
N LYS A 175 -12.22 -17.87 24.21
CA LYS A 175 -11.58 -18.72 23.20
C LYS A 175 -11.86 -18.28 21.76
N ASP A 176 -12.99 -17.59 21.46
CA ASP A 176 -13.32 -17.21 20.08
C ASP A 176 -14.26 -16.01 19.96
N PHE A 177 -14.04 -15.18 18.95
CA PHE A 177 -15.05 -14.23 18.46
C PHE A 177 -16.32 -14.99 18.06
N LYS A 178 -17.47 -14.64 18.60
CA LYS A 178 -18.76 -15.23 18.20
C LYS A 178 -18.97 -15.03 16.70
N LEU A 179 -19.30 -16.13 16.01
CA LEU A 179 -19.62 -16.08 14.59
C LEU A 179 -20.98 -15.42 14.40
N ASP A 180 -21.07 -14.51 13.44
CA ASP A 180 -22.30 -13.84 13.05
C ASP A 180 -22.67 -14.16 11.58
N TRP A 181 -23.78 -13.56 11.10
CA TRP A 181 -24.28 -13.80 9.76
C TRP A 181 -23.30 -13.36 8.64
N VAL A 182 -22.43 -12.33 8.91
CA VAL A 182 -21.42 -11.88 7.94
C VAL A 182 -20.33 -12.94 7.80
N ASP A 183 -19.91 -13.54 8.92
CA ASP A 183 -18.93 -14.62 8.93
C ASP A 183 -19.48 -15.85 8.18
N PHE A 184 -20.71 -16.28 8.45
CA PHE A 184 -21.34 -17.38 7.73
C PHE A 184 -21.50 -17.10 6.24
N THR A 185 -21.82 -15.86 5.86
CA THR A 185 -21.88 -15.46 4.45
C THR A 185 -20.53 -15.58 3.78
N PHE A 186 -19.45 -15.11 4.42
CA PHE A 186 -18.10 -15.24 3.90
C PHE A 186 -17.69 -16.70 3.72
N TYR A 187 -17.89 -17.54 4.73
CA TYR A 187 -17.56 -18.98 4.63
C TYR A 187 -18.40 -19.69 3.57
N GLY A 188 -19.68 -19.33 3.44
CA GLY A 188 -20.51 -19.85 2.36
C GLY A 188 -20.00 -19.49 0.97
N ILE A 189 -19.61 -18.24 0.75
CA ILE A 189 -18.97 -17.80 -0.51
C ILE A 189 -17.67 -18.56 -0.76
N LEU A 190 -16.83 -18.73 0.26
CA LEU A 190 -15.56 -19.45 0.13
C LEU A 190 -15.80 -20.91 -0.27
N VAL A 191 -16.75 -21.60 0.37
CA VAL A 191 -17.14 -22.98 0.01
C VAL A 191 -17.62 -23.06 -1.44
N VAL A 192 -18.47 -22.14 -1.89
CA VAL A 192 -18.96 -22.07 -3.27
C VAL A 192 -17.81 -21.89 -4.25
N ILE A 193 -16.84 -21.02 -3.98
CA ILE A 193 -15.66 -20.82 -4.83
C ILE A 193 -14.82 -22.10 -4.90
N ILE A 194 -14.56 -22.75 -3.76
CA ILE A 194 -13.80 -23.99 -3.70
C ILE A 194 -14.50 -25.10 -4.51
N LEU A 195 -15.79 -25.33 -4.28
CA LEU A 195 -16.57 -26.34 -4.99
C LEU A 195 -16.62 -26.07 -6.51
N THR A 196 -16.83 -24.80 -6.89
CA THR A 196 -16.83 -24.39 -8.31
C THR A 196 -15.46 -24.63 -8.95
N THR A 197 -14.37 -24.35 -8.24
CA THR A 197 -12.99 -24.60 -8.70
C THR A 197 -12.73 -26.11 -8.87
N LEU A 198 -13.13 -26.92 -7.92
CA LEU A 198 -12.97 -28.37 -7.99
C LEU A 198 -13.79 -28.97 -9.14
N CYS A 199 -15.07 -28.60 -9.26
CA CYS A 199 -15.93 -29.08 -10.34
C CYS A 199 -15.41 -28.64 -11.72
N SER A 200 -15.02 -27.37 -11.87
CA SER A 200 -14.48 -26.82 -13.10
C SER A 200 -13.16 -27.53 -13.50
N SER A 201 -12.28 -27.76 -12.55
CA SER A 201 -11.00 -28.44 -12.78
C SER A 201 -11.21 -29.90 -13.17
N PHE A 202 -12.15 -30.60 -12.52
CA PHE A 202 -12.49 -31.95 -12.84
C PHE A 202 -13.10 -32.08 -14.25
N LEU A 203 -14.04 -31.21 -14.60
CA LEU A 203 -14.64 -31.18 -15.95
C LEU A 203 -13.58 -30.89 -17.01
N ASP A 204 -12.67 -29.96 -16.77
CA ASP A 204 -11.60 -29.63 -17.72
C ASP A 204 -10.61 -30.78 -17.88
N TYR A 205 -10.27 -31.46 -16.78
CA TYR A 205 -9.46 -32.69 -16.81
C TYR A 205 -10.14 -33.79 -17.64
N ARG A 206 -11.43 -34.05 -17.44
CA ARG A 206 -12.19 -35.02 -18.26
C ARG A 206 -12.18 -34.65 -19.74
N MET A 207 -12.40 -33.37 -20.08
CA MET A 207 -12.34 -32.92 -21.48
C MET A 207 -10.94 -33.04 -22.08
N SER A 208 -9.88 -32.85 -21.29
CA SER A 208 -8.49 -33.05 -21.72
C SER A 208 -8.22 -34.52 -22.08
N ARG A 209 -8.73 -35.46 -21.28
CA ARG A 209 -8.60 -36.93 -21.55
C ARG A 209 -9.31 -37.39 -22.81
N MET A 210 -10.40 -36.71 -23.19
CA MET A 210 -11.14 -37.02 -24.42
C MET A 210 -10.59 -36.29 -25.66
N SER A 211 -9.60 -35.45 -25.48
CA SER A 211 -8.97 -34.69 -26.58
C SER A 211 -7.77 -35.42 -27.14
N SER A 212 -7.60 -35.42 -28.45
CA SER A 212 -6.41 -35.94 -29.14
C SER A 212 -5.17 -35.01 -29.01
N GLN A 213 -5.31 -33.82 -28.44
CA GLN A 213 -4.20 -32.88 -28.23
C GLN A 213 -3.35 -33.24 -27.03
N LYS A 214 -2.01 -33.06 -27.13
CA LYS A 214 -1.11 -33.17 -25.98
C LYS A 214 -1.61 -32.28 -24.83
N SER A 215 -1.59 -32.76 -23.61
CA SER A 215 -2.16 -32.15 -22.40
C SER A 215 -1.81 -30.65 -22.23
N GLU A 216 -0.55 -30.30 -22.42
CA GLU A 216 -0.09 -28.90 -22.29
C GLU A 216 -0.77 -27.94 -23.28
N ASN A 217 -0.88 -28.32 -24.54
CA ASN A 217 -1.50 -27.47 -25.58
C ASN A 217 -3.02 -27.36 -25.39
N PHE A 218 -3.65 -28.34 -24.77
CA PHE A 218 -5.06 -28.31 -24.45
C PHE A 218 -5.42 -27.22 -23.45
N TYR A 219 -4.64 -27.08 -22.38
CA TYR A 219 -4.92 -26.09 -21.34
C TYR A 219 -4.55 -24.65 -21.74
N ARG A 220 -3.60 -24.46 -22.67
CA ARG A 220 -3.20 -23.13 -23.18
C ARG A 220 -4.26 -22.48 -24.06
N LYS A 221 -5.02 -23.27 -24.83
CA LYS A 221 -6.03 -22.73 -25.75
C LYS A 221 -7.41 -22.67 -25.08
N PRO A 222 -8.13 -21.53 -25.15
CA PRO A 222 -9.48 -21.47 -24.62
C PRO A 222 -10.43 -22.36 -25.45
N PRO A 223 -11.44 -22.98 -24.83
CA PRO A 223 -12.45 -23.76 -25.57
C PRO A 223 -13.23 -22.88 -26.55
N LYS A 224 -13.53 -23.41 -27.74
CA LYS A 224 -14.27 -22.65 -28.79
C LYS A 224 -15.71 -22.31 -28.38
N SER A 225 -16.40 -23.21 -27.68
CA SER A 225 -17.78 -23.00 -27.22
C SER A 225 -17.83 -22.11 -26.00
N ARG A 226 -18.71 -21.08 -25.99
CA ARG A 226 -18.93 -20.18 -24.84
C ARG A 226 -19.32 -20.94 -23.57
N GLY A 227 -20.21 -21.94 -23.67
CA GLY A 227 -20.61 -22.76 -22.53
C GLY A 227 -19.46 -23.52 -21.93
N LYS A 228 -18.65 -24.22 -22.76
CA LYS A 228 -17.43 -24.92 -22.28
C LYS A 228 -16.42 -23.95 -21.68
N ARG A 229 -16.27 -22.75 -22.23
CA ARG A 229 -15.39 -21.71 -21.74
C ARG A 229 -15.82 -21.20 -20.37
N LEU A 230 -17.13 -21.03 -20.15
CA LEU A 230 -17.70 -20.65 -18.86
C LEU A 230 -17.51 -21.76 -17.82
N LEU A 231 -17.80 -23.03 -18.18
CA LEU A 231 -17.64 -24.19 -17.29
C LEU A 231 -16.18 -24.41 -16.86
N THR A 232 -15.20 -24.07 -17.71
CA THR A 232 -13.77 -24.22 -17.41
C THR A 232 -13.10 -22.94 -16.93
N SER A 233 -13.86 -21.87 -16.66
CA SER A 233 -13.30 -20.58 -16.23
C SER A 233 -12.59 -20.69 -14.88
N PHE A 234 -13.09 -21.53 -13.95
CA PHE A 234 -12.51 -21.79 -12.64
C PHE A 234 -11.51 -22.95 -12.63
N SER A 235 -11.14 -23.53 -13.79
CA SER A 235 -10.13 -24.58 -13.84
C SER A 235 -8.77 -24.09 -13.37
N MET A 236 -8.28 -24.65 -12.26
CA MET A 236 -7.02 -24.27 -11.62
C MET A 236 -5.82 -24.48 -12.56
N VAL A 237 -5.80 -25.60 -13.29
CA VAL A 237 -4.72 -25.92 -14.24
C VAL A 237 -4.67 -24.90 -15.37
N ARG A 238 -5.82 -24.56 -15.94
CA ARG A 238 -5.92 -23.57 -17.03
C ARG A 238 -5.51 -22.17 -16.56
N ASN A 239 -5.92 -21.78 -15.36
CA ASN A 239 -5.58 -20.49 -14.80
C ASN A 239 -4.09 -20.41 -14.42
N TYR A 240 -3.48 -21.52 -13.96
CA TYR A 240 -2.04 -21.61 -13.79
C TYR A 240 -1.29 -21.42 -15.13
N HIS A 241 -1.72 -22.08 -16.20
CA HIS A 241 -1.11 -21.88 -17.52
C HIS A 241 -1.21 -20.43 -17.98
N ARG A 242 -2.34 -19.72 -17.71
CA ARG A 242 -2.47 -18.27 -17.98
C ARG A 242 -1.46 -17.43 -17.19
N LEU A 243 -1.12 -17.84 -15.98
CA LEU A 243 -0.13 -17.15 -15.16
C LEU A 243 1.27 -17.22 -15.78
N VAL A 244 1.69 -18.40 -16.25
CA VAL A 244 3.07 -18.64 -16.71
C VAL A 244 3.27 -18.50 -18.21
N GLU A 245 2.20 -18.35 -19.01
CA GLU A 245 2.24 -18.34 -20.48
C GLU A 245 3.14 -17.20 -21.04
N PRO A 246 3.99 -17.45 -22.03
CA PRO A 246 4.74 -16.41 -22.71
C PRO A 246 3.83 -15.40 -23.46
N TYR A 247 4.35 -14.23 -23.78
CA TYR A 247 3.63 -13.23 -24.55
C TYR A 247 3.53 -13.63 -26.03
N ASN A 248 2.31 -13.67 -26.55
CA ASN A 248 2.03 -14.13 -27.91
C ASN A 248 1.86 -12.98 -28.90
N SER A 249 1.62 -11.73 -28.44
CA SER A 249 1.48 -10.55 -29.33
C SER A 249 2.71 -9.66 -29.30
N ASP A 250 3.03 -9.05 -30.46
CA ASP A 250 4.14 -8.11 -30.59
C ASP A 250 3.99 -6.93 -29.60
N PHE A 251 2.78 -6.42 -29.47
CA PHE A 251 2.53 -5.36 -28.49
C PHE A 251 2.89 -5.78 -27.07
N SER A 252 2.51 -7.00 -26.64
CA SER A 252 2.83 -7.48 -25.30
C SER A 252 4.34 -7.69 -25.09
N ARG A 253 5.05 -8.09 -26.15
CA ARG A 253 6.53 -8.19 -26.11
C ARG A 253 7.20 -6.83 -26.06
N ASP A 254 6.72 -5.85 -26.82
CA ASP A 254 7.29 -4.50 -26.83
C ASP A 254 7.15 -3.78 -25.48
N VAL A 255 6.05 -4.04 -24.75
CA VAL A 255 5.79 -3.41 -23.44
C VAL A 255 6.14 -4.31 -22.25
N SER A 256 6.90 -5.40 -22.48
CA SER A 256 7.26 -6.37 -21.43
C SER A 256 8.13 -5.75 -20.31
N PHE A 257 8.83 -4.65 -20.58
CA PHE A 257 9.57 -3.91 -19.56
C PHE A 257 8.68 -3.36 -18.44
N PHE A 258 7.38 -3.18 -18.66
CA PHE A 258 6.43 -2.84 -17.59
C PHE A 258 6.32 -3.95 -16.54
N ASP A 259 6.70 -5.18 -16.84
CA ASP A 259 6.70 -6.26 -15.86
C ASP A 259 7.75 -6.00 -14.77
N GLY A 260 8.97 -5.61 -15.18
CA GLY A 260 10.01 -5.18 -14.24
C GLY A 260 9.55 -3.99 -13.39
N PHE A 261 9.00 -2.94 -14.02
CA PHE A 261 8.52 -1.76 -13.29
C PHE A 261 7.44 -2.09 -12.27
N ARG A 262 6.50 -3.00 -12.60
CA ARG A 262 5.45 -3.41 -11.65
C ARG A 262 6.01 -4.18 -10.47
N VAL A 263 6.91 -5.14 -10.72
CA VAL A 263 7.49 -5.96 -9.66
C VAL A 263 8.36 -5.13 -8.73
N ILE A 264 9.24 -4.28 -9.30
CA ILE A 264 10.08 -3.36 -8.53
C ILE A 264 9.20 -2.37 -7.74
N GLY A 265 8.17 -1.81 -8.38
CA GLY A 265 7.24 -0.89 -7.73
C GLY A 265 6.50 -1.56 -6.56
N VAL A 266 6.00 -2.78 -6.72
CA VAL A 266 5.37 -3.55 -5.62
C VAL A 266 6.37 -3.84 -4.50
N PHE A 267 7.62 -4.19 -4.83
CA PHE A 267 8.66 -4.41 -3.83
C PHE A 267 8.92 -3.14 -3.00
N ILE A 268 9.04 -1.96 -3.66
CA ILE A 268 9.26 -0.68 -2.96
C ILE A 268 8.03 -0.30 -2.12
N VAL A 269 6.81 -0.58 -2.59
CA VAL A 269 5.58 -0.38 -1.81
C VAL A 269 5.59 -1.26 -0.55
N ILE A 270 5.94 -2.54 -0.68
CA ILE A 270 6.04 -3.46 0.47
C ILE A 270 7.12 -2.98 1.45
N LEU A 271 8.29 -2.55 0.94
CA LEU A 271 9.35 -1.97 1.77
C LEU A 271 8.85 -0.76 2.58
N GLY A 272 8.18 0.20 1.92
CA GLY A 272 7.63 1.37 2.59
C GLY A 272 6.58 1.02 3.65
N HIS A 273 5.64 0.12 3.33
CA HIS A 273 4.62 -0.31 4.30
C HIS A 273 5.20 -1.17 5.43
N THR A 274 6.27 -1.94 5.18
CA THR A 274 6.99 -2.65 6.24
C THR A 274 7.58 -1.66 7.24
N LEU A 275 8.30 -0.62 6.76
CA LEU A 275 8.81 0.45 7.63
C LEU A 275 7.70 1.10 8.47
N MET A 276 6.55 1.39 7.86
CA MET A 276 5.41 2.00 8.54
C MET A 276 4.82 1.09 9.61
N VAL A 277 4.58 -0.18 9.32
CA VAL A 277 3.97 -1.13 10.26
C VAL A 277 4.91 -1.41 11.43
N TYR A 278 6.22 -1.44 11.22
CA TYR A 278 7.17 -1.59 12.32
C TYR A 278 7.21 -0.39 13.29
N MET A 279 6.71 0.78 12.89
CA MET A 279 6.49 1.90 13.81
C MET A 279 5.20 1.77 14.63
N THR A 280 4.30 0.84 14.29
CA THR A 280 3.03 0.60 15.00
C THR A 280 3.08 -0.56 16.00
N VAL A 281 4.12 -1.37 15.97
CA VAL A 281 4.26 -2.57 16.81
C VAL A 281 5.28 -2.37 17.94
N PRO A 282 5.27 -3.23 18.96
CA PRO A 282 6.22 -3.12 20.06
C PRO A 282 7.67 -3.25 19.59
N ILE A 283 8.44 -2.19 19.79
CA ILE A 283 9.88 -2.14 19.49
C ILE A 283 10.66 -1.83 20.74
N GLU A 284 11.82 -2.49 20.90
CA GLU A 284 12.71 -2.30 22.05
C GLU A 284 13.57 -1.03 21.91
N ASN A 285 13.96 -0.70 20.67
CA ASN A 285 14.87 0.40 20.34
C ASN A 285 14.23 1.45 19.42
N PRO A 286 13.27 2.27 19.90
CA PRO A 286 12.58 3.28 19.09
C PRO A 286 13.53 4.33 18.50
N GLU A 287 14.66 4.58 19.13
CA GLU A 287 15.73 5.44 18.63
C GLU A 287 16.22 5.03 17.22
N PHE A 288 16.02 3.76 16.82
CA PHE A 288 16.34 3.32 15.46
C PHE A 288 15.54 4.11 14.43
N PHE A 289 14.22 4.20 14.56
CA PHE A 289 13.38 4.95 13.62
C PHE A 289 13.54 6.46 13.75
N GLU A 290 13.72 6.96 14.98
CA GLU A 290 13.96 8.37 15.26
C GLU A 290 15.24 8.92 14.60
N GLN A 291 16.22 8.05 14.38
CA GLN A 291 17.45 8.41 13.69
C GLN A 291 17.42 8.03 12.21
N PHE A 292 16.91 6.82 11.88
CA PHE A 292 16.92 6.28 10.53
C PHE A 292 16.22 7.19 9.52
N LEU A 293 15.03 7.70 9.85
CA LEU A 293 14.22 8.48 8.93
C LEU A 293 14.80 9.86 8.58
N PHE A 294 15.76 10.36 9.36
CA PHE A 294 16.27 11.73 9.26
C PHE A 294 17.74 11.81 8.86
N ARG A 295 18.40 10.69 8.56
CA ARG A 295 19.73 10.67 7.94
C ARG A 295 19.62 11.01 6.46
N PHE A 296 20.68 11.63 5.91
CA PHE A 296 20.74 11.94 4.49
C PHE A 296 20.52 10.70 3.62
N GLU A 297 21.21 9.60 3.94
CA GLU A 297 21.20 8.35 3.17
C GLU A 297 19.80 7.72 3.09
N THR A 298 19.02 7.86 4.14
CA THR A 298 17.66 7.29 4.24
C THR A 298 16.55 8.29 3.92
N SER A 299 16.90 9.56 3.66
CA SER A 299 15.93 10.60 3.29
C SER A 299 15.14 10.29 2.00
N ILE A 300 15.64 9.37 1.18
CA ILE A 300 14.91 8.84 0.00
C ILE A 300 13.53 8.27 0.38
N PHE A 301 13.38 7.73 1.59
CA PHE A 301 12.10 7.19 2.05
C PHE A 301 11.05 8.27 2.26
N GLN A 302 11.45 9.51 2.56
CA GLN A 302 10.53 10.64 2.70
C GLN A 302 9.82 10.96 1.37
N ASN A 303 10.48 10.75 0.23
CA ASN A 303 9.91 10.88 -1.10
C ASN A 303 9.50 9.53 -1.72
N GLY A 304 9.56 8.42 -0.97
CA GLY A 304 9.18 7.08 -1.44
C GLY A 304 7.76 6.98 -1.96
N SER A 305 6.86 7.85 -1.47
CA SER A 305 5.49 7.99 -1.95
C SER A 305 5.36 8.29 -3.45
N LEU A 306 6.39 8.88 -4.07
CA LEU A 306 6.42 9.17 -5.50
C LEU A 306 6.42 7.92 -6.37
N VAL A 307 6.85 6.77 -5.85
CA VAL A 307 6.91 5.50 -6.63
C VAL A 307 5.53 5.12 -7.18
N ILE A 308 4.45 5.49 -6.51
CA ILE A 308 3.09 5.18 -6.96
C ILE A 308 2.77 5.82 -8.32
N GLN A 309 3.42 6.92 -8.69
CA GLN A 309 3.17 7.63 -9.94
C GLN A 309 3.50 6.79 -11.17
N ILE A 310 4.45 5.84 -11.09
CA ILE A 310 4.77 4.97 -12.23
C ILE A 310 3.58 4.09 -12.61
N PHE A 311 2.78 3.66 -11.64
CA PHE A 311 1.58 2.85 -11.90
C PHE A 311 0.50 3.67 -12.61
N PHE A 312 0.35 4.96 -12.25
CA PHE A 312 -0.55 5.87 -12.97
C PHE A 312 -0.07 6.11 -14.41
N VAL A 313 1.25 6.28 -14.63
CA VAL A 313 1.83 6.39 -15.97
C VAL A 313 1.55 5.14 -16.80
N ILE A 314 1.76 3.95 -16.24
CA ILE A 314 1.48 2.66 -16.92
C ILE A 314 -0.02 2.55 -17.24
N SER A 315 -0.90 2.92 -16.31
CA SER A 315 -2.36 2.87 -16.52
C SER A 315 -2.80 3.81 -17.65
N GLY A 316 -2.31 5.05 -17.65
CA GLY A 316 -2.58 6.03 -18.70
C GLY A 316 -2.05 5.58 -20.06
N PHE A 317 -0.80 5.09 -20.14
CA PHE A 317 -0.21 4.54 -21.35
C PHE A 317 -1.05 3.41 -21.95
N LEU A 318 -1.39 2.43 -21.12
CA LEU A 318 -2.16 1.26 -21.57
C LEU A 318 -3.59 1.63 -21.99
N LEU A 319 -4.23 2.58 -21.31
CA LEU A 319 -5.55 3.08 -21.72
C LEU A 319 -5.47 3.71 -23.11
N TYR A 320 -4.53 4.65 -23.32
CA TYR A 320 -4.37 5.34 -24.60
C TYR A 320 -4.11 4.38 -25.75
N VAL A 321 -3.11 3.49 -25.60
CA VAL A 321 -2.68 2.57 -26.67
C VAL A 321 -3.77 1.56 -27.01
N LYS A 322 -4.38 0.92 -26.00
CA LYS A 322 -5.44 -0.08 -26.23
C LYS A 322 -6.68 0.54 -26.84
N PHE A 323 -7.10 1.73 -26.37
CA PHE A 323 -8.25 2.43 -26.92
C PHE A 323 -8.03 2.84 -28.38
N THR A 324 -6.85 3.41 -28.68
CA THR A 324 -6.51 3.87 -30.03
C THR A 324 -6.35 2.70 -31.02
N LYS A 325 -5.67 1.60 -30.62
CA LYS A 325 -5.52 0.41 -31.49
C LYS A 325 -6.86 -0.25 -31.83
N ARG A 326 -7.83 -0.18 -30.94
CA ARG A 326 -9.16 -0.76 -31.17
C ARG A 326 -10.07 0.12 -32.01
N GLN A 327 -9.67 1.32 -32.35
CA GLN A 327 -10.46 2.29 -33.15
C GLN A 327 -11.90 2.42 -32.67
N LEU A 328 -12.11 2.48 -31.36
CA LEU A 328 -13.45 2.47 -30.75
C LEU A 328 -14.26 3.73 -31.09
N ILE A 329 -13.60 4.85 -31.30
CA ILE A 329 -14.19 6.16 -31.58
C ILE A 329 -13.44 6.83 -32.75
N GLU A 330 -14.22 7.37 -33.68
CA GLU A 330 -13.77 8.18 -34.83
C GLU A 330 -14.51 9.52 -34.83
N PRO A 331 -14.03 10.54 -35.56
CA PRO A 331 -14.72 11.84 -35.64
C PRO A 331 -16.18 11.77 -36.07
N LYS A 332 -16.54 10.76 -36.90
CA LYS A 332 -17.92 10.53 -37.38
C LYS A 332 -18.78 9.71 -36.43
N THR A 333 -18.23 9.21 -35.32
CA THR A 333 -18.97 8.35 -34.37
C THR A 333 -20.10 9.13 -33.70
N GLY A 334 -21.33 8.58 -33.71
CA GLY A 334 -22.49 9.18 -33.08
C GLY A 334 -22.34 9.32 -31.54
N THR A 335 -22.98 10.31 -30.96
CA THR A 335 -22.87 10.60 -29.51
C THR A 335 -23.35 9.42 -28.65
N PHE A 336 -24.46 8.77 -29.06
CA PHE A 336 -24.98 7.59 -28.36
C PHE A 336 -23.96 6.42 -28.35
N GLN A 337 -23.26 6.21 -29.46
CA GLN A 337 -22.21 5.21 -29.56
C GLN A 337 -21.02 5.55 -28.65
N CYS A 338 -20.64 6.84 -28.52
CA CYS A 338 -19.61 7.29 -27.61
C CYS A 338 -19.98 6.96 -26.16
N ILE A 339 -21.22 7.23 -25.75
CA ILE A 339 -21.76 6.91 -24.44
C ILE A 339 -21.74 5.39 -24.18
N ALA A 340 -22.18 4.60 -25.16
CA ALA A 340 -22.17 3.14 -25.05
C ALA A 340 -20.75 2.57 -24.92
N VAL A 341 -19.75 3.13 -25.63
CA VAL A 341 -18.35 2.76 -25.51
C VAL A 341 -17.82 3.12 -24.10
N TYR A 342 -18.15 4.34 -23.60
CA TYR A 342 -17.79 4.76 -22.26
C TYR A 342 -18.25 3.74 -21.20
N PHE A 343 -19.55 3.47 -21.12
CA PHE A 343 -20.09 2.54 -20.14
C PHE A 343 -19.53 1.12 -20.27
N ARG A 344 -19.35 0.63 -21.51
CA ARG A 344 -18.76 -0.69 -21.73
C ARG A 344 -17.33 -0.79 -21.19
N VAL A 345 -16.47 0.19 -21.48
CA VAL A 345 -15.07 0.19 -21.06
C VAL A 345 -14.97 0.41 -19.55
N PHE A 346 -15.80 1.29 -18.99
CA PHE A 346 -15.90 1.55 -17.56
C PHE A 346 -16.33 0.30 -16.79
N PHE A 347 -17.48 -0.30 -17.13
CA PHE A 347 -17.99 -1.47 -16.42
C PHE A 347 -17.11 -2.70 -16.59
N TYR A 348 -16.44 -2.86 -17.75
CA TYR A 348 -15.45 -3.93 -17.90
C TYR A 348 -14.33 -3.80 -16.89
N ARG A 349 -13.78 -2.59 -16.66
CA ARG A 349 -12.75 -2.34 -15.65
C ARG A 349 -13.30 -2.52 -14.23
N TYR A 350 -14.44 -1.96 -13.95
CA TYR A 350 -15.12 -2.05 -12.66
C TYR A 350 -15.33 -3.52 -12.23
N PHE A 351 -16.00 -4.31 -13.04
CA PHE A 351 -16.28 -5.71 -12.73
C PHE A 351 -15.03 -6.62 -12.78
N ARG A 352 -13.96 -6.18 -13.40
CA ARG A 352 -12.69 -6.87 -13.36
C ARG A 352 -12.00 -6.75 -11.99
N LEU A 353 -12.08 -5.57 -11.35
CA LEU A 353 -11.41 -5.28 -10.07
C LEU A 353 -12.25 -5.72 -8.86
N LEU A 354 -13.55 -5.60 -8.96
CA LEU A 354 -14.50 -5.75 -7.86
C LEU A 354 -14.42 -7.12 -7.13
N PRO A 355 -14.34 -8.29 -7.79
CA PRO A 355 -14.36 -9.57 -7.08
C PRO A 355 -13.17 -9.75 -6.13
N SER A 356 -11.96 -9.37 -6.55
CA SER A 356 -10.76 -9.42 -5.71
C SER A 356 -10.81 -8.44 -4.56
N LEU A 357 -11.36 -7.25 -4.80
CA LEU A 357 -11.56 -6.23 -3.78
C LEU A 357 -12.57 -6.68 -2.72
N LEU A 358 -13.71 -7.26 -3.14
CA LEU A 358 -14.71 -7.82 -2.24
C LEU A 358 -14.14 -8.98 -1.39
N ALA A 359 -13.30 -9.83 -1.98
CA ALA A 359 -12.65 -10.90 -1.24
C ALA A 359 -11.75 -10.37 -0.12
N LEU A 360 -10.98 -9.31 -0.38
CA LEU A 360 -10.16 -8.64 0.64
C LEU A 360 -11.02 -8.02 1.75
N ILE A 361 -12.09 -7.30 1.38
CA ILE A 361 -13.00 -6.64 2.34
C ILE A 361 -13.65 -7.68 3.25
N LEU A 362 -14.19 -8.75 2.67
CA LEU A 362 -14.82 -9.82 3.43
C LEU A 362 -13.81 -10.55 4.33
N PHE A 363 -12.62 -10.83 3.82
CA PHE A 363 -11.55 -11.45 4.59
C PHE A 363 -11.17 -10.61 5.81
N ASN A 364 -10.93 -9.31 5.62
CA ASN A 364 -10.57 -8.39 6.70
C ASN A 364 -11.74 -8.17 7.68
N GLY A 365 -12.97 -8.16 7.18
CA GLY A 365 -14.18 -8.03 8.02
C GLY A 365 -14.53 -9.28 8.82
N THR A 366 -13.91 -10.44 8.54
CA THR A 366 -14.32 -11.72 9.14
C THR A 366 -13.13 -12.53 9.66
N LEU A 367 -12.31 -13.09 8.77
CA LEU A 367 -11.30 -14.08 9.10
C LEU A 367 -10.04 -13.49 9.70
N LEU A 368 -9.61 -12.28 9.30
CA LEU A 368 -8.34 -11.69 9.71
C LEU A 368 -8.14 -11.72 11.23
N VAL A 369 -9.14 -11.26 11.99
CA VAL A 369 -9.04 -11.15 13.46
C VAL A 369 -8.85 -12.51 14.15
N ARG A 370 -9.24 -13.61 13.47
CA ARG A 370 -9.17 -14.99 13.99
C ARG A 370 -7.92 -15.76 13.56
N LEU A 371 -7.04 -15.16 12.77
CA LEU A 371 -5.86 -15.87 12.26
C LEU A 371 -4.82 -16.15 13.33
N GLN A 372 -4.75 -15.29 14.34
CA GLN A 372 -3.74 -15.33 15.38
C GLN A 372 -4.30 -14.77 16.69
N ASP A 373 -3.45 -14.84 17.71
CA ASP A 373 -3.57 -14.17 18.99
C ASP A 373 -2.29 -13.43 19.34
N GLY A 374 -2.31 -12.60 20.35
CA GLY A 374 -1.13 -11.88 20.84
C GLY A 374 -1.47 -10.54 21.49
N PRO A 375 -0.51 -9.99 22.23
CA PRO A 375 -0.71 -8.76 22.99
C PRO A 375 -1.09 -7.55 22.15
N PHE A 376 -0.69 -7.50 20.86
CA PHE A 376 -1.00 -6.43 19.90
C PHE A 376 -1.88 -6.88 18.73
N TRP A 377 -2.37 -8.13 18.71
CA TRP A 377 -3.11 -8.63 17.57
C TRP A 377 -4.42 -7.87 17.31
N LEU A 378 -5.21 -7.62 18.36
CA LEU A 378 -6.45 -6.85 18.24
C LEU A 378 -6.19 -5.38 17.90
N HIS A 379 -5.12 -4.78 18.43
CA HIS A 379 -4.68 -3.43 18.04
C HIS A 379 -4.45 -3.33 16.52
N LEU A 380 -3.85 -4.37 15.91
CA LEU A 380 -3.56 -4.41 14.47
C LEU A 380 -4.77 -4.73 13.58
N THR A 381 -5.80 -5.41 14.11
CA THR A 381 -6.83 -6.05 13.28
C THR A 381 -8.26 -5.64 13.55
N GLU A 382 -8.60 -5.24 14.78
CA GLU A 382 -10.00 -4.93 15.14
C GLU A 382 -10.53 -3.70 14.40
N ALA A 383 -9.73 -2.66 14.25
CA ALA A 383 -10.12 -1.49 13.46
C ALA A 383 -10.47 -1.86 12.02
N GLU A 384 -9.68 -2.74 11.39
CA GLU A 384 -9.97 -3.23 10.05
C GLU A 384 -11.29 -4.00 10.00
N ARG A 385 -11.52 -4.88 10.98
CA ARG A 385 -12.77 -5.63 11.07
C ARG A 385 -13.97 -4.70 11.14
N VAL A 386 -13.93 -3.71 12.02
CA VAL A 386 -15.02 -2.74 12.23
C VAL A 386 -15.22 -1.90 10.96
N PHE A 387 -14.17 -1.35 10.38
CA PHE A 387 -14.28 -0.48 9.21
C PHE A 387 -14.67 -1.26 7.95
N CYS A 388 -14.19 -2.48 7.77
CA CYS A 388 -14.61 -3.32 6.65
C CYS A 388 -16.08 -3.74 6.75
N ARG A 389 -16.65 -3.88 7.96
CA ARG A 389 -18.07 -4.19 8.15
C ARG A 389 -19.00 -2.99 7.99
N SER A 390 -18.58 -1.80 8.44
CA SER A 390 -19.41 -0.58 8.39
C SER A 390 -19.23 0.22 7.10
N ASN A 391 -18.01 0.30 6.58
CA ASN A 391 -17.61 1.24 5.53
C ASN A 391 -17.15 0.56 4.22
N TRP A 392 -17.49 -0.73 4.02
CA TRP A 392 -17.17 -1.50 2.81
C TRP A 392 -17.61 -0.81 1.51
N TRP A 393 -18.68 -0.05 1.56
CA TRP A 393 -19.24 0.68 0.42
C TRP A 393 -18.27 1.72 -0.16
N LYS A 394 -17.40 2.33 0.66
CA LYS A 394 -16.38 3.27 0.19
C LYS A 394 -15.41 2.61 -0.80
N ASN A 395 -15.07 1.36 -0.56
CA ASN A 395 -14.21 0.55 -1.44
C ASN A 395 -14.96 0.17 -2.72
N VAL A 396 -16.20 -0.28 -2.61
CA VAL A 396 -17.02 -0.71 -3.76
C VAL A 396 -17.30 0.45 -4.71
N PHE A 397 -17.54 1.66 -4.19
CA PHE A 397 -17.71 2.87 -5.02
C PHE A 397 -16.39 3.56 -5.39
N PHE A 398 -15.25 3.01 -5.01
CA PHE A 398 -13.91 3.58 -5.28
C PHE A 398 -13.75 5.03 -4.82
N VAL A 399 -14.24 5.35 -3.61
CA VAL A 399 -14.15 6.70 -3.00
C VAL A 399 -13.27 6.74 -1.74
N THR A 400 -12.57 5.66 -1.43
CA THR A 400 -11.68 5.53 -0.25
C THR A 400 -10.58 6.59 -0.21
N ASN A 401 -10.13 7.08 -1.36
CA ASN A 401 -9.12 8.14 -1.46
C ASN A 401 -9.58 9.52 -0.94
N HIS A 402 -10.88 9.73 -0.76
CA HIS A 402 -11.46 10.95 -0.20
C HIS A 402 -11.98 10.76 1.24
N MET A 403 -12.16 9.52 1.68
CA MET A 403 -12.74 9.17 2.98
C MET A 403 -11.87 8.11 3.67
N LEU A 404 -10.58 8.43 3.86
CA LEU A 404 -9.59 7.42 4.23
C LEU A 404 -9.60 7.05 5.71
N GLU A 405 -9.92 7.97 6.63
CA GLU A 405 -9.74 7.82 8.08
C GLU A 405 -10.37 6.56 8.68
N ASP A 406 -11.56 6.19 8.23
CA ASP A 406 -12.31 5.03 8.68
C ASP A 406 -12.64 4.07 7.53
N SER A 407 -11.80 4.05 6.49
CA SER A 407 -11.97 3.15 5.35
C SER A 407 -11.41 1.75 5.63
N CYS A 408 -12.08 0.75 5.06
CA CYS A 408 -11.56 -0.62 5.00
C CYS A 408 -10.32 -0.68 4.12
N SER A 409 -9.24 -1.29 4.60
CA SER A 409 -8.02 -1.52 3.84
C SER A 409 -7.43 -0.24 3.23
N HIS A 410 -6.77 0.55 4.07
CA HIS A 410 -6.27 1.88 3.71
C HIS A 410 -5.51 1.93 2.38
N GLN A 411 -4.70 0.90 2.06
CA GLN A 411 -3.96 0.83 0.80
C GLN A 411 -4.86 0.93 -0.43
N THR A 412 -6.15 0.63 -0.32
CA THR A 412 -7.10 0.68 -1.45
C THR A 412 -7.43 2.08 -1.93
N TRP A 413 -6.96 3.14 -1.23
CA TRP A 413 -7.05 4.52 -1.72
C TRP A 413 -6.52 4.66 -3.15
N TYR A 414 -5.43 3.92 -3.47
CA TYR A 414 -4.85 3.91 -4.80
C TYR A 414 -5.84 3.41 -5.86
N LEU A 415 -6.62 2.37 -5.54
CA LEU A 415 -7.66 1.87 -6.45
C LEU A 415 -8.73 2.93 -6.71
N GLY A 416 -9.14 3.66 -5.68
CA GLY A 416 -10.07 4.79 -5.81
C GLY A 416 -9.53 5.86 -6.75
N ALA A 417 -8.32 6.33 -6.50
CA ALA A 417 -7.67 7.33 -7.33
C ALA A 417 -7.44 6.85 -8.78
N ASP A 418 -6.97 5.60 -8.97
CA ASP A 418 -6.73 5.02 -10.30
C ASP A 418 -8.04 4.82 -11.09
N MET A 419 -9.14 4.47 -10.43
CA MET A 419 -10.44 4.34 -11.08
C MET A 419 -11.01 5.70 -11.50
N GLN A 420 -10.92 6.72 -10.64
CA GLN A 420 -11.37 8.08 -10.94
C GLN A 420 -10.51 8.72 -12.05
N LEU A 421 -9.20 8.55 -12.01
CA LEU A 421 -8.31 8.99 -13.10
C LEU A 421 -8.59 8.26 -14.40
N PHE A 422 -8.82 6.96 -14.33
CA PHE A 422 -9.21 6.19 -15.52
C PHE A 422 -10.51 6.71 -16.13
N GLU A 423 -11.51 7.00 -15.33
CA GLU A 423 -12.80 7.54 -15.77
C GLU A 423 -12.62 8.91 -16.44
N LEU A 424 -11.91 9.82 -15.79
CA LEU A 424 -11.60 11.14 -16.35
C LEU A 424 -10.89 11.02 -17.71
N PHE A 425 -9.83 10.20 -17.77
CA PHE A 425 -9.06 10.06 -19.00
C PHE A 425 -9.75 9.20 -20.06
N LEU A 426 -10.72 8.36 -19.69
CA LEU A 426 -11.61 7.71 -20.65
C LEU A 426 -12.53 8.74 -21.33
N ILE A 427 -13.05 9.71 -20.59
CA ILE A 427 -13.81 10.84 -21.16
C ILE A 427 -12.90 11.69 -22.06
N VAL A 428 -11.71 12.01 -21.59
CA VAL A 428 -10.71 12.80 -22.36
C VAL A 428 -10.39 12.13 -23.69
N ILE A 429 -10.13 10.81 -23.72
CA ILE A 429 -9.79 10.13 -24.99
C ILE A 429 -10.98 10.06 -25.93
N ILE A 430 -12.19 9.88 -25.43
CA ILE A 430 -13.42 9.89 -26.25
C ILE A 430 -13.60 11.28 -26.90
N ILE A 431 -13.48 12.35 -26.11
CA ILE A 431 -13.64 13.73 -26.62
C ILE A 431 -12.54 14.07 -27.64
N THR A 432 -11.28 13.75 -27.34
CA THR A 432 -10.14 14.08 -28.21
C THR A 432 -10.14 13.26 -29.51
N LYS A 433 -10.67 12.04 -29.50
CA LYS A 433 -10.86 11.24 -30.73
C LYS A 433 -12.04 11.75 -31.58
N LYS A 434 -13.13 12.15 -30.94
CA LYS A 434 -14.29 12.73 -31.61
C LYS A 434 -14.01 14.14 -32.14
N HIS A 435 -13.34 14.96 -31.36
CA HIS A 435 -13.03 16.36 -31.66
C HIS A 435 -11.51 16.64 -31.61
N PRO A 436 -10.72 16.23 -32.62
CA PRO A 436 -9.26 16.35 -32.59
C PRO A 436 -8.74 17.77 -32.42
N LYS A 437 -9.52 18.79 -32.84
CA LYS A 437 -9.16 20.20 -32.70
C LYS A 437 -9.02 20.64 -31.22
N LEU A 438 -9.76 20.02 -30.31
CA LEU A 438 -9.73 20.32 -28.86
C LEU A 438 -8.54 19.70 -28.12
N THR A 439 -7.84 18.74 -28.74
CA THR A 439 -6.81 17.93 -28.09
C THR A 439 -5.72 18.78 -27.41
N ARG A 440 -5.20 19.80 -28.12
CA ARG A 440 -4.13 20.66 -27.58
C ARG A 440 -4.61 21.46 -26.36
N GLY A 441 -5.80 22.06 -26.45
CA GLY A 441 -6.39 22.83 -25.35
C GLY A 441 -6.63 21.96 -24.12
N ILE A 442 -7.25 20.79 -24.29
CA ILE A 442 -7.53 19.85 -23.18
C ILE A 442 -6.24 19.42 -22.50
N TYR A 443 -5.20 19.02 -23.25
CA TYR A 443 -3.94 18.58 -22.66
C TYR A 443 -3.19 19.74 -21.96
N ALA A 444 -3.23 20.96 -22.51
CA ALA A 444 -2.65 22.13 -21.88
C ALA A 444 -3.36 22.47 -20.56
N THR A 445 -4.69 22.40 -20.53
CA THR A 445 -5.50 22.60 -19.31
C THR A 445 -5.17 21.54 -18.25
N LEU A 446 -5.12 20.26 -18.64
CA LEU A 446 -4.78 19.18 -17.70
C LEU A 446 -3.35 19.33 -17.14
N PHE A 447 -2.40 19.79 -17.97
CA PHE A 447 -1.04 20.07 -17.52
C PHE A 447 -1.01 21.25 -16.50
N ALA A 448 -1.71 22.34 -16.82
CA ALA A 448 -1.84 23.47 -15.93
C ALA A 448 -2.48 23.08 -14.59
N LEU A 449 -3.53 22.25 -14.60
CA LEU A 449 -4.18 21.73 -13.40
C LEU A 449 -3.26 20.79 -12.60
N ALA A 450 -2.49 19.94 -13.27
CA ALA A 450 -1.55 19.02 -12.60
C ALA A 450 -0.48 19.76 -11.79
N PHE A 451 -0.12 20.99 -12.22
CA PHE A 451 0.79 21.88 -11.47
C PHE A 451 0.03 22.74 -10.44
N ALA A 452 -1.03 23.42 -10.90
CA ALA A 452 -1.69 24.45 -10.10
C ALA A 452 -2.43 23.87 -8.89
N VAL A 453 -3.09 22.71 -9.03
CA VAL A 453 -3.90 22.13 -7.95
C VAL A 453 -3.03 21.79 -6.73
N PRO A 454 -1.92 21.03 -6.82
CA PRO A 454 -1.06 20.81 -5.67
C PRO A 454 -0.48 22.09 -5.08
N ALA A 455 -0.07 23.05 -5.92
CA ALA A 455 0.51 24.31 -5.45
C ALA A 455 -0.52 25.16 -4.69
N VAL A 456 -1.72 25.33 -5.24
CA VAL A 456 -2.79 26.12 -4.61
C VAL A 456 -3.26 25.49 -3.31
N LEU A 457 -3.46 24.18 -3.28
CA LEU A 457 -3.85 23.48 -2.04
C LEU A 457 -2.80 23.60 -0.96
N THR A 458 -1.52 23.44 -1.30
CA THR A 458 -0.42 23.58 -0.33
C THR A 458 -0.39 24.99 0.27
N TYR A 459 -0.58 26.03 -0.54
CA TYR A 459 -0.59 27.41 -0.06
C TYR A 459 -1.85 27.72 0.76
N ALA A 460 -3.03 27.41 0.23
CA ALA A 460 -4.31 27.76 0.83
C ALA A 460 -4.60 27.01 2.15
N LEU A 461 -4.21 25.75 2.23
CA LEU A 461 -4.40 24.90 3.42
C LEU A 461 -3.17 24.86 4.33
N GLN A 462 -2.15 25.68 4.06
CA GLN A 462 -0.92 25.78 4.85
C GLN A 462 -0.20 24.43 5.05
N LEU A 463 -0.16 23.59 3.99
CA LEU A 463 0.41 22.25 4.03
C LEU A 463 1.94 22.26 3.89
N ASP A 464 2.57 21.14 4.18
CA ASP A 464 3.99 20.90 3.89
C ASP A 464 4.21 20.63 2.39
N GLY A 465 5.43 20.92 1.89
CA GLY A 465 5.77 20.69 0.48
C GLY A 465 5.85 19.20 0.10
N ILE A 466 6.11 18.34 1.08
CA ILE A 466 6.05 16.88 0.98
C ILE A 466 5.30 16.31 2.18
N TYR A 467 4.81 15.09 2.03
CA TYR A 467 4.32 14.32 3.15
C TYR A 467 5.50 13.72 3.94
N HIS A 468 5.65 14.13 5.19
CA HIS A 468 6.70 13.63 6.08
C HIS A 468 6.30 12.32 6.75
N ILE A 469 7.17 11.31 6.65
CA ILE A 469 7.07 10.11 7.46
C ILE A 469 7.58 10.46 8.86
N ARG A 470 6.65 10.55 9.82
CA ARG A 470 6.94 10.85 11.23
C ARG A 470 6.67 9.63 12.08
N PRO A 471 7.54 9.26 13.03
CA PRO A 471 7.32 8.08 13.87
C PRO A 471 5.96 8.07 14.55
N GLU A 472 5.56 9.19 15.17
CA GLU A 472 4.30 9.30 15.92
C GLU A 472 3.05 9.17 15.01
N THR A 473 3.11 9.64 13.76
CA THR A 473 1.97 9.56 12.83
C THR A 473 1.58 8.12 12.51
N TYR A 474 2.55 7.19 12.50
CA TYR A 474 2.30 5.78 12.18
C TYR A 474 1.97 4.93 13.40
N ARG A 475 2.31 5.38 14.61
CA ARG A 475 2.19 4.61 15.85
C ARG A 475 0.78 4.09 16.11
N TYR A 476 -0.25 4.79 15.65
CA TYR A 476 -1.65 4.45 15.86
C TYR A 476 -2.33 3.84 14.62
N LEU A 477 -1.59 3.18 13.74
CA LEU A 477 -2.04 2.48 12.52
C LEU A 477 -2.60 3.37 11.40
N TYR A 478 -2.97 4.61 11.68
CA TYR A 478 -3.62 5.51 10.73
C TYR A 478 -2.93 6.87 10.78
N PHE A 479 -2.71 7.48 9.63
CA PHE A 479 -1.99 8.74 9.40
C PHE A 479 -2.59 9.94 10.14
N ARG A 480 -2.89 9.79 11.43
CA ARG A 480 -3.53 10.82 12.23
C ARG A 480 -2.72 12.10 12.25
N HIS A 481 -3.41 13.22 12.29
CA HIS A 481 -2.82 14.56 12.34
C HIS A 481 -1.89 14.90 11.16
N SER A 482 -2.11 14.29 9.99
CA SER A 482 -1.33 14.58 8.78
C SER A 482 -2.20 15.14 7.66
N ASP A 483 -2.60 16.40 7.78
CA ASP A 483 -3.41 17.11 6.75
C ASP A 483 -2.72 17.06 5.39
N THR A 484 -1.39 17.22 5.37
CA THR A 484 -0.61 17.10 4.12
C THR A 484 -0.78 15.74 3.47
N PHE A 485 -0.82 14.65 4.25
CA PHE A 485 -1.06 13.33 3.70
C PHE A 485 -2.45 13.24 3.06
N TYR A 486 -3.51 13.55 3.81
CA TYR A 486 -4.88 13.41 3.34
C TYR A 486 -5.22 14.29 2.14
N GLN A 487 -4.69 15.51 2.10
CA GLN A 487 -5.01 16.49 1.05
C GLN A 487 -4.13 16.35 -0.20
N MET A 488 -2.91 15.79 -0.07
CA MET A 488 -1.92 15.81 -1.16
C MET A 488 -1.59 14.43 -1.74
N TYR A 489 -1.79 13.34 -0.99
CA TYR A 489 -1.32 12.03 -1.42
C TYR A 489 -2.43 11.17 -2.06
N PRO A 490 -3.57 10.88 -1.40
CA PRO A 490 -4.61 10.01 -1.94
C PRO A 490 -5.50 10.64 -3.02
N PRO A 491 -5.81 11.96 -3.04
CA PRO A 491 -6.76 12.51 -3.98
C PRO A 491 -6.32 12.35 -5.43
N PHE A 492 -7.26 11.99 -6.33
CA PHE A 492 -6.96 11.79 -7.74
C PHE A 492 -6.49 13.07 -8.45
N TYR A 493 -7.04 14.22 -8.07
CA TYR A 493 -6.73 15.51 -8.70
C TYR A 493 -5.29 15.99 -8.43
N THR A 494 -4.64 15.55 -7.36
CA THR A 494 -3.21 15.81 -7.12
C THR A 494 -2.29 14.81 -7.84
N ASN A 495 -2.85 13.79 -8.48
CA ASN A 495 -2.16 12.72 -9.20
C ASN A 495 -2.41 12.73 -10.72
N LEU A 496 -3.05 13.80 -11.24
CA LEU A 496 -3.38 13.97 -12.68
C LEU A 496 -2.18 13.80 -13.60
N GLY A 497 -1.01 14.28 -13.18
CA GLY A 497 0.22 14.25 -13.97
C GLY A 497 0.59 12.84 -14.42
N GLY A 498 0.48 11.83 -13.53
CA GLY A 498 0.80 10.45 -13.85
C GLY A 498 0.05 9.91 -15.07
N TYR A 499 -1.27 10.06 -15.09
CA TYR A 499 -2.09 9.63 -16.22
C TYR A 499 -1.84 10.46 -17.49
N LEU A 500 -1.72 11.79 -17.35
CA LEU A 500 -1.47 12.68 -18.50
C LEU A 500 -0.17 12.30 -19.22
N PHE A 501 0.92 12.15 -18.49
CA PHE A 501 2.20 11.76 -19.09
C PHE A 501 2.16 10.32 -19.63
N GLY A 502 1.43 9.42 -18.99
CA GLY A 502 1.15 8.10 -19.55
C GLY A 502 0.45 8.16 -20.92
N PHE A 503 -0.54 9.04 -21.07
CA PHE A 503 -1.19 9.31 -22.36
C PHE A 503 -0.22 9.84 -23.41
N LEU A 504 0.62 10.80 -23.04
CA LEU A 504 1.63 11.36 -23.94
C LEU A 504 2.64 10.30 -24.38
N CYS A 505 3.10 9.45 -23.46
CA CYS A 505 3.97 8.31 -23.78
C CYS A 505 3.27 7.32 -24.73
N GLY A 506 2.00 7.00 -24.50
CA GLY A 506 1.21 6.13 -25.39
C GLY A 506 1.02 6.73 -26.78
N HIS A 507 0.79 8.04 -26.87
CA HIS A 507 0.74 8.77 -28.15
C HIS A 507 2.08 8.70 -28.89
N PHE A 508 3.18 8.99 -28.19
CA PHE A 508 4.52 8.92 -28.74
C PHE A 508 4.86 7.51 -29.23
N TYR A 509 4.61 6.47 -28.41
CA TYR A 509 4.82 5.07 -28.78
C TYR A 509 4.13 4.69 -30.09
N LEU A 510 2.85 5.05 -30.27
CA LEU A 510 2.14 4.72 -31.50
C LEU A 510 2.69 5.47 -32.72
N ARG A 511 3.15 6.71 -32.58
CA ARG A 511 3.79 7.48 -33.65
C ARG A 511 5.16 6.92 -34.02
N HIS A 512 5.95 6.54 -33.04
CA HIS A 512 7.26 5.89 -33.26
C HIS A 512 7.08 4.55 -34.00
N ARG A 513 6.16 3.72 -33.56
CA ARG A 513 5.87 2.42 -34.21
C ARG A 513 5.30 2.56 -35.62
N SER A 514 4.68 3.67 -35.95
CA SER A 514 4.21 3.98 -37.34
C SER A 514 5.29 4.62 -38.23
N GLY A 515 6.52 4.74 -37.77
CA GLY A 515 7.63 5.37 -38.52
C GLY A 515 7.53 6.89 -38.66
N LYS A 516 6.59 7.54 -37.95
CA LYS A 516 6.39 9.01 -38.03
C LYS A 516 7.34 9.81 -37.15
N VAL A 517 8.03 9.16 -36.24
CA VAL A 517 9.02 9.76 -35.35
C VAL A 517 10.21 8.79 -35.26
N GLU A 518 11.37 9.25 -35.69
CA GLU A 518 12.62 8.52 -35.55
C GLU A 518 13.45 9.14 -34.43
N LEU A 519 14.10 8.28 -33.63
CA LEU A 519 15.00 8.71 -32.59
C LEU A 519 16.43 8.78 -33.11
N LEU A 520 17.12 9.84 -32.79
CA LEU A 520 18.49 10.15 -33.27
C LEU A 520 19.57 9.42 -32.46
N GLY A 521 20.26 8.44 -33.03
CA GLY A 521 21.61 7.92 -32.64
C GLY A 521 21.75 7.29 -31.21
N HIS A 522 22.27 6.08 -31.14
CA HIS A 522 22.38 5.29 -29.88
C HIS A 522 23.24 5.93 -28.78
N LEU A 523 24.30 6.71 -29.13
CA LEU A 523 25.20 7.32 -28.15
C LEU A 523 24.48 8.37 -27.26
N LYS A 524 23.60 9.17 -27.87
CA LYS A 524 22.83 10.21 -27.14
C LYS A 524 21.84 9.61 -26.14
N TYR A 525 21.32 8.41 -26.40
CA TYR A 525 20.35 7.77 -25.51
C TYR A 525 21.00 7.16 -24.25
N GLY A 526 22.24 6.65 -24.37
CA GLY A 526 23.00 6.22 -23.20
C GLY A 526 23.20 7.37 -22.21
N LEU A 527 23.59 8.56 -22.70
CA LEU A 527 23.72 9.76 -21.88
C LEU A 527 22.37 10.18 -21.26
N THR A 528 21.28 10.16 -22.04
CA THR A 528 19.93 10.50 -21.55
C THR A 528 19.50 9.56 -20.43
N MET A 529 19.76 8.25 -20.52
CA MET A 529 19.46 7.29 -19.46
C MET A 529 20.18 7.64 -18.15
N TRP A 530 21.47 7.97 -18.21
CA TRP A 530 22.22 8.40 -17.01
C TRP A 530 21.72 9.71 -16.43
N LEU A 531 21.32 10.67 -17.26
CA LEU A 531 20.70 11.91 -16.79
C LEU A 531 19.37 11.65 -16.08
N LEU A 532 18.56 10.71 -16.57
CA LEU A 532 17.32 10.31 -15.90
C LEU A 532 17.61 9.64 -14.56
N VAL A 533 18.64 8.80 -14.45
CA VAL A 533 19.04 8.20 -13.16
C VAL A 533 19.49 9.27 -12.17
N LEU A 534 20.32 10.21 -12.59
CA LEU A 534 20.76 11.32 -11.75
C LEU A 534 19.59 12.21 -11.33
N ALA A 535 18.67 12.51 -12.24
CA ALA A 535 17.46 13.27 -11.93
C ALA A 535 16.55 12.52 -10.93
N THR A 536 16.43 11.19 -11.07
CA THR A 536 15.72 10.34 -10.10
C THR A 536 16.30 10.49 -8.70
N LEU A 537 17.62 10.35 -8.56
CA LEU A 537 18.30 10.54 -7.27
C LEU A 537 18.11 11.96 -6.74
N GLY A 538 18.27 12.98 -7.60
CA GLY A 538 18.07 14.38 -7.24
C GLY A 538 16.66 14.64 -6.66
N VAL A 539 15.60 14.11 -7.29
CA VAL A 539 14.21 14.26 -6.78
C VAL A 539 14.00 13.48 -5.50
N LEU A 540 14.52 12.26 -5.39
CA LEU A 540 14.36 11.46 -4.17
C LEU A 540 15.06 12.10 -2.98
N PHE A 541 16.30 12.59 -3.15
CA PHE A 541 17.04 13.25 -2.06
C PHE A 541 16.59 14.69 -1.80
N SER A 542 15.82 15.34 -2.69
CA SER A 542 15.32 16.70 -2.46
C SER A 542 14.44 16.82 -1.21
N GLY A 543 13.80 15.73 -0.78
CA GLY A 543 13.04 15.66 0.48
C GLY A 543 13.86 15.97 1.73
N TYR A 544 15.19 15.80 1.68
CA TYR A 544 16.09 16.10 2.79
C TYR A 544 16.07 17.57 3.22
N ILE A 545 15.79 18.48 2.27
CA ILE A 545 15.65 19.93 2.55
C ILE A 545 14.56 20.17 3.60
N PHE A 546 13.42 19.46 3.51
CA PHE A 546 12.28 19.62 4.42
C PHE A 546 12.48 18.93 5.77
N ILE A 547 13.46 18.02 5.87
CA ILE A 547 13.89 17.46 7.14
C ILE A 547 14.71 18.51 7.93
N ARG A 548 15.59 19.23 7.23
CA ARG A 548 16.55 20.16 7.84
C ARG A 548 16.02 21.56 8.08
N LEU A 549 15.12 22.03 7.21
CA LEU A 549 14.61 23.39 7.25
C LEU A 549 13.13 23.42 7.62
N ASP A 550 12.79 24.33 8.50
CA ASP A 550 11.40 24.66 8.81
C ASP A 550 10.99 25.91 8.02
N PHE A 551 9.81 25.82 7.41
CA PHE A 551 9.26 26.89 6.60
C PHE A 551 8.04 27.46 7.30
N ALA A 552 8.02 28.79 7.46
CA ALA A 552 6.83 29.49 7.95
C ALA A 552 5.67 29.28 6.96
N LYS A 553 4.47 29.02 7.47
CA LYS A 553 3.27 28.75 6.68
C LYS A 553 2.28 29.93 6.78
N PRO A 554 1.60 30.30 5.69
CA PRO A 554 1.68 29.77 4.33
C PRO A 554 2.99 30.13 3.63
N SER A 555 3.54 29.21 2.81
CA SER A 555 4.81 29.40 2.11
C SER A 555 4.67 29.21 0.60
N LEU A 556 5.08 30.20 -0.16
CA LEU A 556 5.13 30.12 -1.62
C LEU A 556 6.16 29.06 -2.09
N TRP A 557 7.27 28.91 -1.36
CA TRP A 557 8.30 27.91 -1.67
C TRP A 557 7.77 26.48 -1.53
N LEU A 558 7.02 26.20 -0.45
CA LEU A 558 6.36 24.90 -0.27
C LEU A 558 5.35 24.63 -1.37
N ALA A 559 4.55 25.64 -1.74
CA ALA A 559 3.55 25.54 -2.80
C ALA A 559 4.18 25.26 -4.18
N LEU A 560 5.22 26.00 -4.55
CA LEU A 560 5.94 25.79 -5.81
C LEU A 560 6.60 24.42 -5.84
N TYR A 561 7.22 23.99 -4.75
CA TYR A 561 7.82 22.67 -4.66
C TYR A 561 6.76 21.58 -4.81
N ALA A 562 5.62 21.66 -4.11
CA ALA A 562 4.54 20.68 -4.20
C ALA A 562 3.97 20.55 -5.61
N GLY A 563 3.89 21.64 -6.38
CA GLY A 563 3.49 21.63 -7.79
C GLY A 563 4.55 21.01 -8.72
N ILE A 564 5.81 21.32 -8.50
CA ILE A 564 6.90 20.96 -9.42
C ILE A 564 7.39 19.52 -9.19
N HIS A 565 7.64 19.09 -7.94
CA HIS A 565 8.35 17.84 -7.68
C HIS A 565 7.61 16.60 -8.21
N LYS A 566 6.28 16.54 -8.09
CA LYS A 566 5.47 15.44 -8.65
C LYS A 566 5.52 15.43 -10.18
N ILE A 567 5.44 16.60 -10.83
CA ILE A 567 5.52 16.70 -12.30
C ILE A 567 6.92 16.28 -12.76
N LEU A 568 7.97 16.78 -12.10
CA LEU A 568 9.34 16.40 -12.45
C LEU A 568 9.57 14.91 -12.33
N TRP A 569 9.07 14.28 -11.26
CA TRP A 569 9.11 12.83 -11.10
C TRP A 569 8.39 12.09 -12.24
N VAL A 570 7.20 12.54 -12.60
CA VAL A 570 6.41 11.93 -13.68
C VAL A 570 7.07 12.12 -15.04
N VAL A 571 7.73 13.26 -15.28
CA VAL A 571 8.53 13.51 -16.50
C VAL A 571 9.70 12.51 -16.58
N ILE A 572 10.38 12.25 -15.46
CA ILE A 572 11.44 11.24 -15.37
C ILE A 572 10.88 9.85 -15.69
N CYS A 573 9.77 9.47 -15.06
CA CYS A 573 9.08 8.19 -15.37
C CYS A 573 8.69 8.09 -16.84
N ALA A 574 8.17 9.15 -17.43
CA ALA A 574 7.83 9.22 -18.85
C ALA A 574 9.05 9.05 -19.74
N GLY A 575 10.18 9.68 -19.39
CA GLY A 575 11.47 9.50 -20.06
C GLY A 575 11.92 8.03 -20.08
N PHE A 576 11.88 7.36 -18.93
CA PHE A 576 12.17 5.92 -18.85
C PHE A 576 11.20 5.10 -19.73
N VAL A 577 9.91 5.36 -19.67
CA VAL A 577 8.91 4.65 -20.49
C VAL A 577 9.16 4.84 -21.98
N ILE A 578 9.52 6.04 -22.41
CA ILE A 578 9.82 6.33 -23.82
C ILE A 578 11.08 5.57 -24.25
N LEU A 579 12.19 5.67 -23.53
CA LEU A 579 13.44 4.99 -23.87
C LEU A 579 13.26 3.46 -23.90
N MET A 580 12.56 2.89 -22.92
CA MET A 580 12.27 1.47 -22.89
C MET A 580 11.34 1.03 -24.04
N SER A 581 10.32 1.84 -24.38
CA SER A 581 9.40 1.55 -25.50
C SER A 581 10.11 1.53 -26.86
N CYS A 582 11.21 2.27 -26.98
CA CYS A 582 12.05 2.33 -28.17
C CYS A 582 13.19 1.32 -28.16
N LYS A 583 13.29 0.47 -27.12
CA LYS A 583 14.35 -0.54 -26.90
C LYS A 583 15.76 0.04 -26.80
N VAL A 584 15.88 1.29 -26.39
CA VAL A 584 17.15 2.01 -26.17
C VAL A 584 17.57 2.05 -24.71
N GLY A 585 16.87 1.32 -23.82
CA GLY A 585 17.14 1.27 -22.38
C GLY A 585 18.39 0.47 -21.98
N GLY A 586 19.08 -0.20 -22.92
CA GLY A 586 20.26 -1.01 -22.64
C GLY A 586 20.02 -2.05 -21.54
N MET A 587 20.96 -2.17 -20.61
CA MET A 587 20.90 -3.15 -19.50
C MET A 587 19.65 -2.99 -18.63
N ALA A 588 19.13 -1.77 -18.42
CA ALA A 588 17.90 -1.56 -17.68
C ALA A 588 16.69 -2.18 -18.40
N TYR A 589 16.65 -2.10 -19.74
CA TYR A 589 15.64 -2.78 -20.53
C TYR A 589 15.77 -4.30 -20.40
N ASP A 590 16.97 -4.86 -20.57
CA ASP A 590 17.22 -6.31 -20.46
C ASP A 590 16.83 -6.83 -19.07
N PHE A 591 17.19 -6.10 -18.03
CA PHE A 591 16.80 -6.44 -16.66
C PHE A 591 15.29 -6.44 -16.48
N CYS A 592 14.59 -5.36 -16.89
CA CYS A 592 13.14 -5.25 -16.72
C CYS A 592 12.33 -6.26 -17.55
N THR A 593 12.95 -6.85 -18.59
CA THR A 593 12.32 -7.86 -19.46
C THR A 593 12.66 -9.30 -19.10
N LEU A 594 13.41 -9.54 -18.00
CA LEU A 594 13.72 -10.88 -17.53
C LEU A 594 12.44 -11.73 -17.39
N PRO A 595 12.48 -13.00 -17.85
CA PRO A 595 11.30 -13.88 -17.84
C PRO A 595 10.67 -14.08 -16.46
N VAL A 596 11.46 -13.98 -15.39
CA VAL A 596 11.00 -14.12 -14.00
C VAL A 596 9.99 -13.03 -13.60
N PHE A 597 10.11 -11.83 -14.15
CA PHE A 597 9.17 -10.75 -13.84
C PHE A 597 7.77 -10.95 -14.41
N ARG A 598 7.63 -11.73 -15.48
CA ARG A 598 6.34 -11.93 -16.16
C ARG A 598 5.25 -12.51 -15.25
N PRO A 599 5.42 -13.67 -14.61
CA PRO A 599 4.42 -14.21 -13.69
C PRO A 599 4.19 -13.30 -12.49
N LEU A 600 5.24 -12.70 -11.92
CA LEU A 600 5.13 -11.79 -10.78
C LEU A 600 4.35 -10.51 -11.14
N ALA A 601 4.58 -9.94 -12.32
CA ALA A 601 3.83 -8.77 -12.80
C ALA A 601 2.35 -9.07 -13.04
N ARG A 602 2.00 -10.29 -13.44
CA ARG A 602 0.61 -10.73 -13.66
C ARG A 602 -0.19 -10.84 -12.38
N ILE A 603 0.48 -11.10 -11.25
CA ILE A 603 -0.14 -11.16 -9.94
C ILE A 603 0.03 -9.86 -9.14
N SER A 604 0.66 -8.83 -9.70
CA SER A 604 0.97 -7.58 -8.99
C SER A 604 -0.25 -6.89 -8.39
N PHE A 605 -1.43 -7.02 -9.01
CA PHE A 605 -2.69 -6.51 -8.46
C PHE A 605 -3.08 -7.24 -7.18
N GLN A 606 -2.99 -8.56 -7.15
CA GLN A 606 -3.23 -9.35 -5.93
C GLN A 606 -2.15 -9.07 -4.88
N SER A 607 -0.88 -8.97 -5.28
CA SER A 607 0.21 -8.58 -4.37
C SER A 607 -0.07 -7.24 -3.70
N PHE A 608 -0.55 -6.26 -4.47
CA PHE A 608 -0.96 -4.96 -3.94
C PHE A 608 -2.15 -5.07 -2.96
N LEU A 609 -3.12 -5.94 -3.18
CA LEU A 609 -4.26 -6.11 -2.28
C LEU A 609 -3.85 -6.78 -0.96
N TRP A 610 -3.06 -7.85 -1.02
CA TRP A 610 -2.84 -8.76 0.12
C TRP A 610 -1.60 -8.46 0.97
N HIS A 611 -0.65 -7.61 0.52
CA HIS A 611 0.61 -7.40 1.24
C HIS A 611 0.43 -6.87 2.67
N ILE A 612 -0.55 -6.01 2.93
CA ILE A 612 -0.82 -5.50 4.28
C ILE A 612 -1.35 -6.61 5.20
N VAL A 613 -2.19 -7.51 4.68
CA VAL A 613 -2.67 -8.68 5.43
C VAL A 613 -1.49 -9.57 5.83
N VAL A 614 -0.61 -9.90 4.86
CA VAL A 614 0.60 -10.69 5.11
C VAL A 614 1.52 -10.00 6.11
N LEU A 615 1.70 -8.70 5.98
CA LEU A 615 2.57 -7.93 6.86
C LEU A 615 2.03 -7.89 8.30
N ARG A 616 0.73 -7.61 8.51
CA ARG A 616 0.10 -7.65 9.83
C ARG A 616 0.20 -9.04 10.46
N THR A 617 -0.03 -10.09 9.66
CA THR A 617 0.12 -11.46 10.12
C THR A 617 1.56 -11.76 10.55
N ALA A 618 2.57 -11.26 9.81
CA ALA A 618 3.97 -11.47 10.16
C ALA A 618 4.38 -10.80 11.50
N VAL A 619 3.89 -9.58 11.76
CA VAL A 619 4.23 -8.85 12.99
C VAL A 619 3.30 -9.18 14.17
N GLY A 620 2.13 -9.75 13.92
CA GLY A 620 1.17 -10.13 14.96
C GLY A 620 1.66 -11.21 15.93
N TYR A 621 2.71 -11.96 15.54
CA TYR A 621 3.35 -12.97 16.41
C TYR A 621 4.22 -12.38 17.52
N PHE A 622 4.47 -11.08 17.55
CA PHE A 622 5.33 -10.49 18.57
C PHE A 622 4.70 -10.59 19.97
N ARG A 623 5.36 -11.32 20.85
CA ARG A 623 4.97 -11.46 22.27
C ARG A 623 5.64 -10.42 23.16
N GLN A 624 6.83 -9.95 22.76
CA GLN A 624 7.64 -8.98 23.46
C GLN A 624 8.14 -7.90 22.48
N PRO A 625 8.56 -6.72 22.95
CA PRO A 625 9.19 -5.72 22.10
C PRO A 625 10.40 -6.28 21.35
N VAL A 626 10.50 -5.98 20.06
CA VAL A 626 11.53 -6.53 19.17
C VAL A 626 12.63 -5.49 18.92
N TYR A 627 13.89 -5.93 19.01
CA TYR A 627 15.04 -5.11 18.64
C TYR A 627 15.18 -5.01 17.12
N ILE A 628 15.09 -3.80 16.58
CA ILE A 628 15.13 -3.53 15.13
C ILE A 628 16.56 -3.20 14.70
N SER A 629 17.03 -3.88 13.66
CA SER A 629 18.25 -3.53 12.93
C SER A 629 17.97 -3.44 11.43
N SER A 630 18.84 -2.78 10.67
CA SER A 630 18.68 -2.67 9.20
C SER A 630 18.69 -4.05 8.54
N PHE A 631 19.50 -4.99 9.03
CA PHE A 631 19.54 -6.37 8.53
C PHE A 631 18.23 -7.11 8.81
N TYR A 632 17.77 -7.07 10.07
CA TYR A 632 16.50 -7.67 10.46
C TYR A 632 15.34 -7.16 9.62
N LEU A 633 15.26 -5.84 9.44
CA LEU A 633 14.23 -5.18 8.63
C LEU A 633 14.27 -5.65 7.17
N MET A 634 15.47 -5.73 6.57
CA MET A 634 15.62 -6.20 5.19
C MET A 634 15.19 -7.67 5.01
N CYS A 635 15.55 -8.54 5.95
CA CYS A 635 15.11 -9.94 5.95
C CYS A 635 13.58 -10.04 6.03
N ASN A 636 12.94 -9.21 6.87
CA ASN A 636 11.48 -9.18 6.97
C ASN A 636 10.82 -8.66 5.68
N VAL A 637 11.35 -7.60 5.06
CA VAL A 637 10.85 -7.11 3.77
C VAL A 637 10.89 -8.20 2.70
N LEU A 638 12.01 -8.94 2.60
CA LEU A 638 12.13 -10.04 1.64
C LEU A 638 11.15 -11.18 1.95
N SER A 639 11.00 -11.55 3.22
CA SER A 639 10.06 -12.58 3.66
C SER A 639 8.61 -12.19 3.35
N VAL A 640 8.20 -10.97 3.70
CA VAL A 640 6.87 -10.43 3.41
C VAL A 640 6.63 -10.36 1.90
N PHE A 641 7.63 -9.93 1.12
CA PHE A 641 7.51 -9.91 -0.35
C PHE A 641 7.26 -11.32 -0.89
N LEU A 642 8.07 -12.32 -0.53
CA LEU A 642 7.93 -13.68 -1.02
C LEU A 642 6.59 -14.31 -0.61
N LEU A 643 6.20 -14.19 0.66
CA LEU A 643 4.91 -14.68 1.14
C LEU A 643 3.74 -13.99 0.43
N THR A 644 3.84 -12.68 0.21
CA THR A 644 2.83 -11.92 -0.55
C THR A 644 2.70 -12.45 -1.97
N GLN A 645 3.82 -12.80 -2.66
CA GLN A 645 3.72 -13.36 -4.01
C GLN A 645 3.02 -14.74 -4.03
N LEU A 646 3.24 -15.57 -3.02
CA LEU A 646 2.54 -16.88 -2.89
C LEU A 646 1.04 -16.67 -2.68
N VAL A 647 0.65 -15.82 -1.74
CA VAL A 647 -0.77 -15.49 -1.49
C VAL A 647 -1.41 -14.87 -2.73
N ALA A 648 -0.73 -13.94 -3.38
CA ALA A 648 -1.19 -13.30 -4.60
C ALA A 648 -1.39 -14.27 -5.76
N ALA A 649 -0.50 -15.25 -5.93
CA ALA A 649 -0.65 -16.29 -6.96
C ALA A 649 -1.89 -17.16 -6.71
N LEU A 650 -2.14 -17.52 -5.45
CA LEU A 650 -3.32 -18.28 -5.05
C LEU A 650 -4.61 -17.52 -5.41
N PHE A 651 -4.74 -16.26 -4.97
CA PHE A 651 -5.93 -15.46 -5.24
C PHE A 651 -6.07 -15.06 -6.71
N ALA A 652 -4.98 -14.90 -7.46
CA ALA A 652 -5.05 -14.69 -8.90
C ALA A 652 -5.66 -15.90 -9.63
N VAL A 653 -5.23 -17.11 -9.29
CA VAL A 653 -5.70 -18.34 -9.91
C VAL A 653 -7.13 -18.70 -9.49
N LEU A 654 -7.52 -18.47 -8.22
CA LEU A 654 -8.83 -18.83 -7.68
C LEU A 654 -9.91 -17.77 -7.93
N LEU A 655 -9.56 -16.49 -8.03
CA LEU A 655 -10.52 -15.39 -8.13
C LEU A 655 -10.32 -14.55 -9.39
N GLU A 656 -9.17 -13.89 -9.56
CA GLU A 656 -9.02 -12.88 -10.61
C GLU A 656 -9.21 -13.47 -12.00
N TYR A 657 -8.48 -14.53 -12.35
CA TYR A 657 -8.54 -15.12 -13.69
C TYR A 657 -9.88 -15.76 -14.00
N PRO A 658 -10.52 -16.54 -13.09
CA PRO A 658 -11.87 -17.05 -13.30
C PRO A 658 -12.87 -15.93 -13.61
N PHE A 659 -12.96 -14.91 -12.76
CA PHE A 659 -13.94 -13.83 -12.94
C PHE A 659 -13.66 -13.00 -14.20
N VAL A 660 -12.41 -12.74 -14.56
CA VAL A 660 -12.04 -12.09 -15.83
C VAL A 660 -12.51 -12.94 -17.03
N GLU A 661 -12.41 -14.25 -16.95
CA GLU A 661 -12.84 -15.15 -18.02
C GLU A 661 -14.37 -15.21 -18.14
N VAL A 662 -15.07 -15.26 -17.01
CA VAL A 662 -16.53 -15.14 -16.97
C VAL A 662 -16.97 -13.82 -17.61
N LEU A 663 -16.32 -12.70 -17.23
CA LEU A 663 -16.62 -11.39 -17.77
C LEU A 663 -16.41 -11.32 -19.31
N ARG A 664 -15.34 -11.95 -19.81
CA ARG A 664 -15.11 -12.07 -21.27
C ARG A 664 -16.18 -12.89 -21.99
N CYS A 665 -16.76 -13.89 -21.32
CA CYS A 665 -17.86 -14.68 -21.88
C CYS A 665 -19.19 -13.89 -21.90
N LEU A 666 -19.43 -13.03 -20.91
CA LEU A 666 -20.67 -12.26 -20.76
C LEU A 666 -20.71 -11.03 -21.68
N ILE A 667 -19.60 -10.30 -21.77
CA ILE A 667 -19.52 -9.09 -22.60
C ILE A 667 -19.24 -9.49 -24.06
N LYS A 668 -20.23 -9.30 -24.92
CA LYS A 668 -20.08 -9.55 -26.36
C LYS A 668 -18.97 -8.67 -26.95
N PRO A 669 -18.05 -9.21 -27.78
CA PRO A 669 -17.11 -8.37 -28.53
C PRO A 669 -17.87 -7.38 -29.41
N VAL A 670 -17.31 -6.19 -29.62
CA VAL A 670 -17.86 -5.24 -30.60
C VAL A 670 -17.78 -5.91 -31.98
N LYS A 671 -18.83 -5.81 -32.80
CA LYS A 671 -18.80 -6.26 -34.21
C LYS A 671 -17.56 -5.67 -34.90
N GLY A 672 -16.67 -6.50 -35.43
CA GLY A 672 -15.34 -6.14 -35.96
C GLY A 672 -14.18 -6.68 -35.11
N GLN A 673 -14.43 -7.34 -33.98
CA GLN A 673 -13.45 -8.02 -33.12
C GLN A 673 -13.54 -9.55 -33.19
N GLU A 674 -13.70 -10.10 -34.38
CA GLU A 674 -13.21 -11.44 -34.63
C GLU A 674 -11.68 -11.36 -34.70
N GLU A 675 -10.98 -12.31 -34.10
CA GLU A 675 -9.56 -12.52 -33.84
C GLU A 675 -8.50 -12.07 -34.85
N ASN A 676 -8.88 -11.30 -35.88
CA ASN A 676 -7.99 -10.66 -36.84
C ASN A 676 -7.88 -9.17 -36.52
N VAL A 677 -7.03 -8.82 -35.52
CA VAL A 677 -6.36 -7.50 -35.60
C VAL A 677 -5.55 -7.56 -36.89
N PRO A 678 -5.86 -6.75 -37.93
CA PRO A 678 -4.98 -6.72 -39.10
C PRO A 678 -3.58 -6.40 -38.57
N GLU A 679 -2.66 -7.31 -38.81
CA GLU A 679 -1.25 -6.98 -38.72
C GLU A 679 -1.06 -5.78 -39.63
N ILE A 680 -0.92 -4.60 -39.05
CA ILE A 680 -0.32 -3.50 -39.77
C ILE A 680 1.04 -4.07 -40.19
N GLN A 681 1.21 -4.38 -41.47
CA GLN A 681 2.47 -4.82 -42.06
C GLN A 681 3.52 -3.78 -41.67
N MET A 682 4.21 -4.06 -40.57
CA MET A 682 5.28 -3.25 -40.12
C MET A 682 6.49 -3.69 -40.93
N LYS A 683 7.06 -2.78 -41.70
CA LYS A 683 8.37 -3.00 -42.32
C LYS A 683 9.32 -3.50 -41.22
N PRO A 684 10.00 -4.63 -41.42
CA PRO A 684 11.00 -5.08 -40.48
C PRO A 684 12.03 -3.95 -40.32
N ALA A 685 12.34 -3.58 -39.09
CA ALA A 685 13.49 -2.73 -38.82
C ALA A 685 14.72 -3.43 -39.40
N GLN A 686 15.29 -2.85 -40.41
CA GLN A 686 16.57 -3.30 -40.94
C GLN A 686 17.57 -3.33 -39.77
N SER A 687 18.04 -4.51 -39.46
CA SER A 687 19.18 -4.71 -38.58
C SER A 687 20.37 -4.02 -39.25
N ALA A 688 20.72 -2.81 -38.79
CA ALA A 688 22.01 -2.25 -39.03
C ALA A 688 22.97 -2.90 -38.02
N VAL A 689 23.89 -3.70 -38.51
CA VAL A 689 25.05 -4.30 -37.82
C VAL A 689 25.91 -3.24 -37.18
#